data_9b9cc9abebb57d2c357569dfdd8165af
#
_entry.id   9b9cc9abebb57d2c357569dfdd8165af
#
_cell.length_a   1.000
_cell.length_b   1.000
_cell.length_c   1.000
_cell.angle_alpha   90.00
_cell.angle_beta   90.00
_cell.angle_gamma   90.00
#
_symmetry.space_group_name_H-M   'P 1'
#
loop_
_entity.id
_entity.type
_entity.pdbx_description
1 polymer ?
#
loop_
_entity_poly.entity_id
_entity_poly.type
_entity_poly.pdbx_seq_one_letter_code
_entity_poly.pdbx_strand_id
1 'polypeptide(L)'
;MDYNATVNLPKTAFPMRAGLPAREPGMLKSWYDMDLYHETLRRNEGKPLFILHDGPPFSNGNLHMGHALNKCLKDFICRYKSMTGYKVPYTPGWDNHGMPIESAIIKEQRLNRKAMSVSEFRSACHRYAEKYVGIQREGFQRLGVLGDWDHPYLTMDPKFEAEEVKVFGKMYEKGYIYKGLKPVYWCPSDETALAEAEIEYQDDPCTTVYVKFPMHDDLGKLSHVDHSKLYFLIWTTTIWTLPGNLGISLHPRESYALVKADNGEIYIVAEALAEKVMRVGGIEKYEILETHPGSFFENMLADHPFLPKTSRLLNAEYVTMDSGTGCVHTAPGFGADDYQTCRRYGMDMIVPVDDQGRHTDYAGKYAGMKTEESNPVILEDMRESGMLFASEDIVHSYPHCWRCHKPIIFRATPQWFCSVDTFKDDACAAADKVIWHPGWGHDRMLSMIRERADWCISRQRRWGLPIPVFYCADCGKPVCTPETIEKVSRLFGEHGSNIWFDAEARDLLPDGFTCPHCGGSTGFTKETDTLDGWFDSGSTHIASMLLDAPGVWPADVYLEGGDQYRGWFQSSLLTGVAVRGDAPYREVLTHGWTVDGEGRVMHKSLGNGIAPGDIIPKYGADIIRLWAASADYTQDMRCSDNIFKQLSDKYLKIRNTARYILGNLDGFDPAESVAFADMLPLDKWAVSRLQDLIERVRTAYDNYEFHTATYAIHNFCVVEMSNFYLDVIKDRLYCDSRESLSRRSAQTAIYQVLDAMTRLLAPVLCFTADEIWLAMPHTEAEDARAVALNDMPEANAALRLSESEEAHWSKVMRVRADVNKALELARAEKLIGKPLDARVTLYVSEAAAEPFAELESEDLAPLCIVSELKIVHGAGEGVRGENFDGLTVHVEPSALPRCARCWTRSATVGTNEKHPTLCARCASVVG
;
A
#
# COMPACT_ATOMS: atom_id res chain seq x y z
N MET A 1 57.84 -6.97 -29.83
CA MET A 1 57.41 -6.50 -28.48
C MET A 1 55.92 -6.72 -28.31
N ASP A 2 55.50 -7.31 -27.23
CA ASP A 2 54.05 -7.40 -26.95
C ASP A 2 53.61 -6.11 -26.29
N TYR A 3 52.86 -5.28 -27.05
CA TYR A 3 52.38 -3.98 -26.59
C TYR A 3 51.14 -4.09 -25.71
N ASN A 4 50.53 -5.28 -25.56
CA ASN A 4 49.39 -5.47 -24.66
C ASN A 4 49.74 -5.17 -23.20
N ALA A 5 50.97 -5.46 -22.77
CA ALA A 5 51.45 -5.14 -21.43
C ALA A 5 51.58 -3.64 -21.14
N THR A 6 51.57 -2.77 -22.17
CA THR A 6 51.68 -1.29 -22.06
C THR A 6 50.33 -0.60 -22.04
N VAL A 7 49.23 -1.34 -22.25
CA VAL A 7 47.87 -0.81 -22.24
C VAL A 7 47.33 -0.76 -20.84
N ASN A 8 46.65 0.33 -20.45
CA ASN A 8 46.02 0.47 -19.14
C ASN A 8 44.68 -0.31 -19.13
N LEU A 9 44.79 -1.65 -18.97
CA LEU A 9 43.58 -2.49 -18.90
C LEU A 9 42.81 -2.27 -17.60
N PRO A 10 41.47 -2.32 -17.61
CA PRO A 10 40.63 -2.15 -16.43
C PRO A 10 40.98 -3.19 -15.33
N LYS A 11 41.13 -2.73 -14.09
CA LYS A 11 41.38 -3.58 -12.91
C LYS A 11 40.42 -3.18 -11.79
N THR A 12 39.74 -4.13 -11.21
CA THR A 12 38.88 -3.91 -10.05
C THR A 12 38.68 -5.22 -9.27
N ALA A 13 38.56 -5.10 -7.97
CA ALA A 13 38.12 -6.18 -7.09
C ALA A 13 36.61 -6.42 -7.15
N PHE A 14 35.86 -5.49 -7.75
CA PHE A 14 34.41 -5.60 -7.88
C PHE A 14 34.03 -6.81 -8.76
N PRO A 15 33.24 -7.76 -8.25
CA PRO A 15 33.03 -9.05 -8.89
C PRO A 15 32.33 -8.96 -10.24
N MET A 16 32.71 -9.83 -11.15
CA MET A 16 32.09 -9.90 -12.49
C MET A 16 30.63 -10.36 -12.41
N ARG A 17 30.33 -11.35 -11.57
CA ARG A 17 28.96 -11.85 -11.38
C ARG A 17 28.29 -11.12 -10.20
N ALA A 18 27.04 -10.75 -10.34
CA ALA A 18 26.27 -10.11 -9.28
C ALA A 18 26.17 -11.02 -8.05
N GLY A 19 25.66 -12.24 -8.22
CA GLY A 19 25.56 -13.22 -7.13
C GLY A 19 24.82 -12.72 -5.89
N LEU A 20 23.81 -11.85 -6.06
CA LEU A 20 23.07 -11.18 -4.98
C LEU A 20 22.61 -12.14 -3.87
N PRO A 21 21.96 -13.28 -4.18
CA PRO A 21 21.48 -14.18 -3.13
C PRO A 21 22.56 -14.64 -2.14
N ALA A 22 23.80 -14.84 -2.65
CA ALA A 22 24.91 -15.31 -1.85
C ALA A 22 25.69 -14.19 -1.14
N ARG A 23 25.64 -12.97 -1.66
CA ARG A 23 26.47 -11.84 -1.19
C ARG A 23 25.74 -10.92 -0.21
N GLU A 24 24.46 -10.64 -0.46
CA GLU A 24 23.64 -9.78 0.38
C GLU A 24 23.64 -10.19 1.87
N PRO A 25 23.61 -11.49 2.27
CA PRO A 25 23.66 -11.85 3.68
C PRO A 25 24.95 -11.40 4.38
N GLY A 26 26.09 -11.45 3.67
CA GLY A 26 27.37 -10.98 4.21
C GLY A 26 27.40 -9.47 4.38
N MET A 27 26.82 -8.74 3.45
CA MET A 27 26.70 -7.28 3.52
C MET A 27 25.75 -6.85 4.64
N LEU A 28 24.60 -7.53 4.75
CA LEU A 28 23.66 -7.31 5.84
C LEU A 28 24.32 -7.52 7.21
N LYS A 29 25.11 -8.60 7.34
CA LYS A 29 25.91 -8.83 8.56
C LYS A 29 26.86 -7.67 8.85
N SER A 30 27.56 -7.14 7.83
CA SER A 30 28.45 -5.99 8.02
C SER A 30 27.72 -4.74 8.49
N TRP A 31 26.48 -4.49 8.01
CA TRP A 31 25.66 -3.39 8.47
C TRP A 31 25.27 -3.52 9.95
N TYR A 32 24.95 -4.74 10.42
CA TYR A 32 24.66 -4.99 11.84
C TYR A 32 25.93 -4.90 12.69
N ASP A 33 27.05 -5.45 12.22
CA ASP A 33 28.32 -5.41 12.95
C ASP A 33 28.80 -3.97 13.19
N MET A 34 28.51 -3.02 12.27
CA MET A 34 28.82 -1.59 12.42
C MET A 34 27.69 -0.76 13.02
N ASP A 35 26.54 -1.38 13.31
CA ASP A 35 25.35 -0.67 13.80
C ASP A 35 24.89 0.48 12.86
N LEU A 36 24.80 0.16 11.55
CA LEU A 36 24.58 1.16 10.49
C LEU A 36 23.37 2.04 10.75
N TYR A 37 22.26 1.47 11.23
CA TYR A 37 21.04 2.24 11.51
C TYR A 37 21.32 3.37 12.53
N HIS A 38 21.89 3.05 13.68
CA HIS A 38 22.19 4.07 14.70
C HIS A 38 23.33 5.00 14.25
N GLU A 39 24.28 4.55 13.41
CA GLU A 39 25.28 5.42 12.79
C GLU A 39 24.63 6.49 11.91
N THR A 40 23.58 6.16 11.13
CA THR A 40 22.83 7.18 10.35
C THR A 40 22.14 8.20 11.25
N LEU A 41 21.60 7.76 12.39
CA LEU A 41 20.98 8.66 13.37
C LEU A 41 22.01 9.56 14.06
N ARG A 42 23.19 9.00 14.46
CA ARG A 42 24.29 9.76 15.07
C ARG A 42 24.84 10.81 14.11
N ARG A 43 25.03 10.44 12.85
CA ARG A 43 25.47 11.37 11.80
C ARG A 43 24.54 12.57 11.66
N ASN A 44 23.23 12.34 11.77
CA ASN A 44 22.20 13.36 11.61
C ASN A 44 21.71 13.94 12.95
N GLU A 45 22.48 13.79 14.04
CA GLU A 45 22.14 14.40 15.33
C GLU A 45 22.06 15.91 15.22
N GLY A 46 20.98 16.50 15.76
CA GLY A 46 20.70 17.92 15.66
C GLY A 46 20.10 18.40 14.33
N LYS A 47 19.93 17.53 13.36
CA LYS A 47 19.21 17.82 12.11
C LYS A 47 17.69 17.77 12.34
N PRO A 48 16.87 18.36 11.44
CA PRO A 48 15.43 18.23 11.50
C PRO A 48 14.98 16.77 11.54
N LEU A 49 13.98 16.47 12.34
CA LEU A 49 13.37 15.14 12.38
C LEU A 49 12.46 14.93 11.17
N PHE A 50 12.44 13.70 10.68
CA PHE A 50 11.44 13.22 9.73
C PHE A 50 10.89 11.89 10.23
N ILE A 51 9.59 11.83 10.51
CA ILE A 51 8.92 10.67 11.08
C ILE A 51 8.02 10.01 10.04
N LEU A 52 8.43 8.84 9.59
CA LEU A 52 7.55 7.90 8.91
C LEU A 52 7.08 6.89 9.97
N HIS A 53 5.82 7.02 10.42
CA HIS A 53 5.26 6.08 11.39
C HIS A 53 4.85 4.79 10.68
N ASP A 54 5.27 3.66 11.22
CA ASP A 54 5.02 2.36 10.61
C ASP A 54 3.63 1.84 10.92
N GLY A 55 2.80 1.54 9.90
CA GLY A 55 1.56 0.80 10.07
C GLY A 55 1.87 -0.65 10.43
N PRO A 56 1.31 -1.17 11.55
CA PRO A 56 1.71 -2.46 12.08
C PRO A 56 1.04 -3.62 11.31
N PRO A 57 1.80 -4.50 10.64
CA PRO A 57 1.24 -5.72 10.10
C PRO A 57 0.81 -6.69 11.21
N PHE A 58 -0.18 -7.55 10.91
CA PHE A 58 -0.54 -8.62 11.82
C PHE A 58 0.60 -9.63 11.98
N SER A 59 0.86 -10.03 13.23
CA SER A 59 1.86 -11.06 13.56
C SER A 59 1.30 -12.49 13.33
N ASN A 60 0.87 -12.76 12.08
CA ASN A 60 0.30 -14.06 11.70
C ASN A 60 0.74 -14.47 10.29
N GLY A 61 1.50 -15.54 10.18
CA GLY A 61 1.95 -16.06 8.88
C GLY A 61 3.21 -15.41 8.32
N ASN A 62 3.67 -15.96 7.21
CA ASN A 62 4.88 -15.52 6.52
C ASN A 62 4.63 -14.27 5.69
N LEU A 63 5.71 -13.57 5.33
CA LEU A 63 5.65 -12.41 4.44
C LEU A 63 5.12 -12.78 3.06
N HIS A 64 4.32 -11.90 2.48
CA HIS A 64 3.88 -11.92 1.08
C HIS A 64 4.43 -10.69 0.34
N MET A 65 4.26 -10.64 -0.99
CA MET A 65 4.81 -9.55 -1.81
C MET A 65 4.25 -8.17 -1.45
N GLY A 66 3.02 -8.08 -0.94
CA GLY A 66 2.47 -6.83 -0.43
C GLY A 66 3.27 -6.27 0.75
N HIS A 67 3.67 -7.12 1.71
CA HIS A 67 4.57 -6.72 2.80
C HIS A 67 5.92 -6.23 2.27
N ALA A 68 6.49 -6.92 1.25
CA ALA A 68 7.75 -6.51 0.65
C ALA A 68 7.63 -5.15 -0.06
N LEU A 69 6.55 -4.93 -0.83
CA LEU A 69 6.26 -3.65 -1.47
C LEU A 69 6.22 -2.53 -0.43
N ASN A 70 5.37 -2.68 0.57
CA ASN A 70 5.14 -1.70 1.63
C ASN A 70 6.44 -1.31 2.35
N LYS A 71 7.18 -2.29 2.86
CA LYS A 71 8.42 -2.03 3.61
C LYS A 71 9.56 -1.50 2.74
N CYS A 72 9.67 -1.92 1.47
CA CYS A 72 10.64 -1.34 0.54
C CYS A 72 10.35 0.13 0.27
N LEU A 73 9.09 0.51 0.00
CA LEU A 73 8.72 1.91 -0.23
C LEU A 73 9.03 2.79 0.99
N LYS A 74 8.73 2.32 2.20
CA LYS A 74 9.07 3.01 3.45
C LYS A 74 10.58 3.20 3.59
N ASP A 75 11.36 2.15 3.35
CA ASP A 75 12.83 2.22 3.44
C ASP A 75 13.44 3.16 2.38
N PHE A 76 12.86 3.23 1.16
CA PHE A 76 13.29 4.20 0.15
C PHE A 76 13.18 5.63 0.68
N ILE A 77 12.05 5.96 1.28
CA ILE A 77 11.79 7.28 1.86
C ILE A 77 12.75 7.55 3.01
N CYS A 78 12.86 6.61 3.96
CA CYS A 78 13.71 6.78 5.14
C CYS A 78 15.19 6.97 4.76
N ARG A 79 15.72 6.16 3.83
CA ARG A 79 17.10 6.29 3.34
C ARG A 79 17.32 7.62 2.61
N TYR A 80 16.41 7.97 1.70
CA TYR A 80 16.50 9.23 0.97
C TYR A 80 16.48 10.44 1.92
N LYS A 81 15.52 10.51 2.83
CA LYS A 81 15.43 11.60 3.81
C LYS A 81 16.66 11.64 4.73
N SER A 82 17.17 10.50 5.18
CA SER A 82 18.41 10.46 5.96
C SER A 82 19.60 11.02 5.18
N MET A 83 19.75 10.66 3.91
CA MET A 83 20.83 11.14 3.06
C MET A 83 20.63 12.61 2.58
N THR A 84 19.44 13.18 2.76
CA THR A 84 19.14 14.61 2.46
C THR A 84 19.16 15.48 3.71
N GLY A 85 19.69 14.98 4.82
CA GLY A 85 19.98 15.79 6.01
C GLY A 85 18.87 15.81 7.05
N TYR A 86 18.02 14.79 7.10
CA TYR A 86 17.06 14.58 8.20
C TYR A 86 17.55 13.49 9.16
N LYS A 87 17.25 13.65 10.45
CA LYS A 87 17.31 12.53 11.41
C LYS A 87 16.01 11.74 11.28
N VAL A 88 16.12 10.46 10.89
CA VAL A 88 14.98 9.59 10.53
C VAL A 88 14.91 8.38 11.47
N PRO A 89 14.37 8.52 12.68
CA PRO A 89 14.08 7.36 13.50
C PRO A 89 12.92 6.59 12.89
N TYR A 90 13.14 5.28 12.66
CA TYR A 90 12.12 4.38 12.14
C TYR A 90 11.98 3.18 13.07
N THR A 91 10.87 3.15 13.81
CA THR A 91 10.51 2.07 14.73
C THR A 91 9.50 1.15 14.04
N PRO A 92 9.89 -0.08 13.63
CA PRO A 92 8.95 -1.03 13.06
C PRO A 92 7.91 -1.47 14.09
N GLY A 93 6.69 -1.75 13.64
CA GLY A 93 5.62 -2.17 14.54
C GLY A 93 4.89 -3.43 14.11
N TRP A 94 4.16 -4.05 15.05
CA TRP A 94 3.25 -5.18 14.80
C TRP A 94 1.95 -5.04 15.57
N ASP A 95 0.86 -5.38 14.88
CA ASP A 95 -0.45 -5.60 15.49
C ASP A 95 -0.56 -7.07 15.92
N ASN A 96 -0.68 -7.28 17.23
CA ASN A 96 -0.54 -8.60 17.83
C ASN A 96 -1.85 -9.15 18.38
N HIS A 97 -2.92 -8.36 18.46
CA HIS A 97 -4.18 -8.74 19.09
C HIS A 97 -5.24 -9.19 18.07
N GLY A 98 -6.38 -9.62 18.59
CA GLY A 98 -7.63 -9.84 17.90
C GLY A 98 -7.77 -11.17 17.18
N MET A 99 -8.83 -11.24 16.40
CA MET A 99 -9.27 -12.44 15.69
C MET A 99 -8.23 -13.04 14.73
N PRO A 100 -7.36 -12.25 14.04
CA PRO A 100 -6.35 -12.84 13.15
C PRO A 100 -5.41 -13.82 13.84
N ILE A 101 -4.98 -13.51 15.06
CA ILE A 101 -4.08 -14.36 15.85
C ILE A 101 -4.87 -15.52 16.50
N GLU A 102 -6.01 -15.21 17.13
CA GLU A 102 -6.88 -16.23 17.77
C GLU A 102 -7.27 -17.34 16.81
N SER A 103 -7.78 -16.98 15.63
CA SER A 103 -8.23 -17.95 14.63
C SER A 103 -7.07 -18.77 14.06
N ALA A 104 -5.91 -18.14 13.87
CA ALA A 104 -4.73 -18.80 13.35
C ALA A 104 -4.22 -19.87 14.34
N ILE A 105 -4.06 -19.53 15.61
CA ILE A 105 -3.58 -20.49 16.62
C ILE A 105 -4.57 -21.63 16.88
N ILE A 106 -5.89 -21.31 16.93
CA ILE A 106 -6.93 -22.33 17.07
C ILE A 106 -6.84 -23.35 15.94
N LYS A 107 -6.67 -22.89 14.69
CA LYS A 107 -6.54 -23.74 13.52
C LYS A 107 -5.22 -24.53 13.51
N GLU A 108 -4.08 -23.88 13.78
CA GLU A 108 -2.76 -24.50 13.74
C GLU A 108 -2.60 -25.56 14.85
N GLN A 109 -3.02 -25.25 16.08
CA GLN A 109 -2.81 -26.10 17.25
C GLN A 109 -4.08 -26.88 17.66
N ARG A 110 -5.19 -26.70 16.94
CA ARG A 110 -6.50 -27.32 17.24
C ARG A 110 -6.98 -27.07 18.67
N LEU A 111 -6.76 -25.84 19.16
CA LEU A 111 -7.13 -25.46 20.51
C LEU A 111 -8.65 -25.35 20.68
N ASN A 112 -9.16 -25.75 21.84
CA ASN A 112 -10.52 -25.47 22.25
C ASN A 112 -10.52 -24.34 23.28
N ARG A 113 -10.73 -23.11 22.84
CA ARG A 113 -10.74 -21.93 23.73
C ARG A 113 -11.73 -22.02 24.87
N LYS A 114 -12.86 -22.73 24.68
CA LYS A 114 -13.90 -22.92 25.73
C LYS A 114 -13.47 -23.89 26.85
N ALA A 115 -12.50 -24.76 26.59
CA ALA A 115 -11.97 -25.72 27.55
C ALA A 115 -10.72 -25.25 28.32
N MET A 116 -10.17 -24.06 27.95
CA MET A 116 -8.99 -23.47 28.58
C MET A 116 -9.39 -22.30 29.48
N SER A 117 -8.56 -21.99 30.50
CA SER A 117 -8.68 -20.71 31.20
C SER A 117 -8.35 -19.56 30.25
N VAL A 118 -8.81 -18.34 30.55
CA VAL A 118 -8.57 -17.16 29.72
C VAL A 118 -7.06 -16.88 29.63
N SER A 119 -6.36 -16.90 30.77
CA SER A 119 -4.92 -16.58 30.82
C SER A 119 -4.05 -17.62 30.14
N GLU A 120 -4.39 -18.92 30.19
CA GLU A 120 -3.69 -19.96 29.41
C GLU A 120 -3.84 -19.75 27.91
N PHE A 121 -5.06 -19.42 27.46
CA PHE A 121 -5.33 -19.16 26.06
C PHE A 121 -4.62 -17.89 25.58
N ARG A 122 -4.67 -16.81 26.36
CA ARG A 122 -3.95 -15.56 26.07
C ARG A 122 -2.43 -15.77 25.98
N SER A 123 -1.87 -16.54 26.93
CA SER A 123 -0.44 -16.88 26.89
C SER A 123 -0.05 -17.70 25.67
N ALA A 124 -0.94 -18.56 25.17
CA ALA A 124 -0.70 -19.29 23.92
C ALA A 124 -0.73 -18.35 22.70
N CYS A 125 -1.68 -17.40 22.65
CA CYS A 125 -1.75 -16.38 21.59
C CYS A 125 -0.50 -15.47 21.59
N HIS A 126 -0.04 -15.04 22.76
CA HIS A 126 1.17 -14.22 22.90
C HIS A 126 2.40 -14.92 22.30
N ARG A 127 2.67 -16.17 22.70
CA ARG A 127 3.79 -16.94 22.13
C ARG A 127 3.66 -17.15 20.62
N TYR A 128 2.46 -17.28 20.11
CA TYR A 128 2.21 -17.40 18.68
C TYR A 128 2.56 -16.10 17.96
N ALA A 129 2.11 -14.96 18.48
CA ALA A 129 2.40 -13.64 17.95
C ALA A 129 3.91 -13.35 17.95
N GLU A 130 4.62 -13.60 19.07
CA GLU A 130 6.09 -13.46 19.16
C GLU A 130 6.83 -14.28 18.11
N LYS A 131 6.42 -15.54 17.90
CA LYS A 131 7.00 -16.40 16.86
C LYS A 131 6.97 -15.73 15.48
N TYR A 132 5.81 -15.17 15.10
CA TYR A 132 5.65 -14.57 13.79
C TYR A 132 6.25 -13.17 13.68
N VAL A 133 6.32 -12.41 14.75
CA VAL A 133 7.14 -11.19 14.84
C VAL A 133 8.59 -11.52 14.48
N GLY A 134 9.17 -12.57 15.08
CA GLY A 134 10.54 -13.01 14.77
C GLY A 134 10.73 -13.37 13.30
N ILE A 135 9.85 -14.21 12.75
CA ILE A 135 9.91 -14.64 11.33
C ILE A 135 9.78 -13.46 10.36
N GLN A 136 8.84 -12.57 10.62
CA GLN A 136 8.60 -11.41 9.75
C GLN A 136 9.74 -10.39 9.87
N ARG A 137 10.27 -10.15 11.08
CA ARG A 137 11.43 -9.31 11.31
C ARG A 137 12.64 -9.76 10.48
N GLU A 138 13.00 -11.05 10.56
CA GLU A 138 14.09 -11.62 9.76
C GLU A 138 13.84 -11.42 8.25
N GLY A 139 12.60 -11.58 7.80
CA GLY A 139 12.25 -11.37 6.41
C GLY A 139 12.38 -9.91 5.95
N PHE A 140 11.98 -8.94 6.77
CA PHE A 140 12.15 -7.51 6.49
C PHE A 140 13.62 -7.09 6.52
N GLN A 141 14.36 -7.57 7.50
CA GLN A 141 15.82 -7.39 7.58
C GLN A 141 16.49 -7.95 6.32
N ARG A 142 16.08 -9.14 5.86
CA ARG A 142 16.64 -9.75 4.64
C ARG A 142 16.37 -8.94 3.37
N LEU A 143 15.31 -8.13 3.34
CA LEU A 143 15.03 -7.15 2.26
C LEU A 143 15.95 -5.92 2.34
N GLY A 144 16.78 -5.79 3.37
CA GLY A 144 17.68 -4.65 3.57
C GLY A 144 17.01 -3.43 4.19
N VAL A 145 15.83 -3.57 4.79
CA VAL A 145 15.13 -2.47 5.47
C VAL A 145 15.89 -2.07 6.73
N LEU A 146 16.24 -0.79 6.86
CA LEU A 146 16.86 -0.22 8.05
C LEU A 146 15.79 0.26 9.05
N GLY A 147 16.02 0.03 10.33
CA GLY A 147 15.13 0.44 11.41
C GLY A 147 15.61 -0.08 12.76
N ASP A 148 14.96 0.34 13.84
CA ASP A 148 15.20 -0.18 15.20
C ASP A 148 14.52 -1.54 15.37
N TRP A 149 15.16 -2.58 14.84
CA TRP A 149 14.64 -3.95 14.91
C TRP A 149 14.79 -4.58 16.30
N ASP A 150 15.59 -4.00 17.17
CA ASP A 150 15.81 -4.50 18.54
C ASP A 150 14.75 -3.97 19.49
N HIS A 151 14.16 -2.79 19.19
CA HIS A 151 13.11 -2.16 19.99
C HIS A 151 11.88 -1.82 19.14
N PRO A 152 11.24 -2.82 18.48
CA PRO A 152 10.01 -2.58 17.74
C PRO A 152 8.88 -2.24 18.71
N TYR A 153 7.83 -1.58 18.23
CA TYR A 153 6.62 -1.49 19.03
C TYR A 153 5.70 -2.69 18.75
N LEU A 154 5.13 -3.24 19.81
CA LEU A 154 4.18 -4.35 19.74
C LEU A 154 2.89 -3.93 20.47
N THR A 155 1.72 -4.10 19.83
CA THR A 155 0.46 -3.72 20.49
C THR A 155 0.17 -4.56 21.74
N MET A 156 0.82 -5.71 21.89
CA MET A 156 0.76 -6.56 23.08
C MET A 156 1.79 -6.23 24.16
N ASP A 157 2.63 -5.22 23.98
CA ASP A 157 3.60 -4.81 25.00
C ASP A 157 2.88 -4.11 26.16
N PRO A 158 3.25 -4.41 27.42
CA PRO A 158 2.63 -3.81 28.59
C PRO A 158 2.59 -2.28 28.58
N LYS A 159 3.64 -1.63 28.06
CA LYS A 159 3.70 -0.17 27.96
C LYS A 159 2.71 0.36 26.91
N PHE A 160 2.59 -0.34 25.79
CA PHE A 160 1.64 0.01 24.73
C PHE A 160 0.20 -0.12 25.25
N GLU A 161 -0.12 -1.29 25.85
CA GLU A 161 -1.44 -1.55 26.46
C GLU A 161 -1.81 -0.50 27.50
N ALA A 162 -0.85 -0.06 28.32
CA ALA A 162 -1.05 0.99 29.32
C ALA A 162 -1.44 2.33 28.72
N GLU A 163 -0.78 2.75 27.65
CA GLU A 163 -1.10 4.02 26.97
C GLU A 163 -2.40 3.94 26.18
N GLU A 164 -2.72 2.80 25.59
CA GLU A 164 -3.98 2.58 24.90
C GLU A 164 -5.18 2.66 25.84
N VAL A 165 -5.06 2.14 27.07
CA VAL A 165 -6.06 2.32 28.14
C VAL A 165 -6.30 3.82 28.42
N LYS A 166 -5.25 4.65 28.37
CA LYS A 166 -5.41 6.11 28.54
C LYS A 166 -6.11 6.77 27.36
N VAL A 167 -5.85 6.29 26.12
CA VAL A 167 -6.59 6.75 24.93
C VAL A 167 -8.08 6.47 25.10
N PHE A 168 -8.45 5.23 25.46
CA PHE A 168 -9.84 4.86 25.77
C PHE A 168 -10.44 5.78 26.87
N GLY A 169 -9.72 5.96 27.97
CA GLY A 169 -10.17 6.79 29.09
C GLY A 169 -10.47 8.22 28.69
N LYS A 170 -9.60 8.84 27.89
CA LYS A 170 -9.81 10.23 27.39
C LYS A 170 -11.02 10.31 26.45
N MET A 171 -11.24 9.32 25.60
CA MET A 171 -12.40 9.29 24.72
C MET A 171 -13.69 9.08 25.50
N TYR A 172 -13.65 8.27 26.56
CA TYR A 172 -14.78 8.04 27.46
C TYR A 172 -15.11 9.30 28.26
N GLU A 173 -14.12 9.99 28.82
CA GLU A 173 -14.26 11.26 29.55
C GLU A 173 -14.93 12.35 28.70
N LYS A 174 -14.58 12.42 27.41
CA LYS A 174 -15.22 13.34 26.45
C LYS A 174 -16.64 12.92 26.05
N GLY A 175 -17.13 11.77 26.50
CA GLY A 175 -18.46 11.26 26.17
C GLY A 175 -18.57 10.65 24.76
N TYR A 176 -17.46 10.38 24.10
CA TYR A 176 -17.47 9.73 22.78
C TYR A 176 -17.73 8.22 22.87
N ILE A 177 -17.39 7.59 24.00
CA ILE A 177 -17.59 6.16 24.21
C ILE A 177 -18.81 5.91 25.09
N TYR A 178 -19.70 5.04 24.63
CA TYR A 178 -20.90 4.67 25.35
C TYR A 178 -21.29 3.21 25.11
N LYS A 179 -22.07 2.62 26.03
CA LYS A 179 -22.67 1.28 25.85
C LYS A 179 -24.08 1.41 25.30
N GLY A 180 -24.39 0.66 24.24
CA GLY A 180 -25.69 0.72 23.60
C GLY A 180 -26.15 -0.65 23.08
N LEU A 181 -27.48 -0.80 22.95
CA LEU A 181 -28.09 -1.97 22.28
C LEU A 181 -28.46 -1.53 20.87
N LYS A 182 -27.69 -1.95 19.87
CA LYS A 182 -27.90 -1.62 18.46
C LYS A 182 -27.59 -2.82 17.55
N PRO A 183 -28.22 -2.94 16.37
CA PRO A 183 -27.81 -3.90 15.36
C PRO A 183 -26.36 -3.64 14.90
N VAL A 184 -25.56 -4.69 14.91
CA VAL A 184 -24.19 -4.71 14.45
C VAL A 184 -23.97 -5.87 13.48
N TYR A 185 -22.91 -5.82 12.67
CA TYR A 185 -22.44 -7.00 11.97
C TYR A 185 -22.02 -8.06 12.98
N TRP A 186 -22.55 -9.24 12.85
CA TRP A 186 -22.32 -10.34 13.78
C TRP A 186 -21.94 -11.62 13.05
N CYS A 187 -20.82 -12.22 13.42
CA CYS A 187 -20.43 -13.52 12.92
C CYS A 187 -20.94 -14.65 13.85
N PRO A 188 -21.96 -15.42 13.47
CA PRO A 188 -22.47 -16.51 14.30
C PRO A 188 -21.47 -17.65 14.48
N SER A 189 -20.53 -17.80 13.54
CA SER A 189 -19.51 -18.86 13.58
C SER A 189 -18.37 -18.53 14.54
N ASP A 190 -17.99 -17.26 14.63
CA ASP A 190 -16.95 -16.77 15.53
C ASP A 190 -17.53 -16.19 16.84
N GLU A 191 -18.85 -16.05 16.93
CA GLU A 191 -19.59 -15.53 18.08
C GLU A 191 -19.08 -14.13 18.51
N THR A 192 -18.98 -13.20 17.56
CA THR A 192 -18.42 -11.85 17.82
C THR A 192 -19.00 -10.80 16.88
N ALA A 193 -19.05 -9.55 17.36
CA ALA A 193 -19.30 -8.38 16.53
C ALA A 193 -18.12 -8.13 15.55
N LEU A 194 -18.41 -7.53 14.41
CA LEU A 194 -17.45 -7.15 13.39
C LEU A 194 -17.57 -5.66 13.07
N ALA A 195 -16.42 -5.04 12.71
CA ALA A 195 -16.40 -3.72 12.10
C ALA A 195 -16.66 -3.83 10.58
N GLU A 196 -16.97 -2.71 9.92
CA GLU A 196 -17.16 -2.66 8.48
C GLU A 196 -15.90 -3.11 7.70
N ALA A 197 -14.70 -2.84 8.24
CA ALA A 197 -13.44 -3.29 7.65
C ALA A 197 -13.20 -4.81 7.78
N GLU A 198 -14.04 -5.52 8.52
CA GLU A 198 -13.92 -6.96 8.80
C GLU A 198 -14.94 -7.79 8.01
N ILE A 199 -15.62 -7.20 7.03
CA ILE A 199 -16.57 -7.88 6.17
C ILE A 199 -16.09 -7.90 4.71
N GLU A 200 -16.41 -8.97 4.01
CA GLU A 200 -16.20 -9.18 2.58
C GLU A 200 -17.54 -9.47 1.92
N TYR A 201 -17.75 -8.96 0.71
CA TYR A 201 -18.98 -9.25 -0.02
C TYR A 201 -18.75 -10.37 -1.02
N GLN A 202 -19.67 -11.34 -1.05
CA GLN A 202 -19.68 -12.45 -1.99
C GLN A 202 -21.06 -12.57 -2.63
N ASP A 203 -21.11 -13.08 -3.85
CA ASP A 203 -22.36 -13.32 -4.53
C ASP A 203 -22.96 -14.66 -4.06
N ASP A 204 -24.03 -14.58 -3.30
CA ASP A 204 -24.74 -15.74 -2.76
C ASP A 204 -26.09 -15.93 -3.41
N PRO A 205 -26.49 -17.19 -3.69
CA PRO A 205 -27.85 -17.51 -4.08
C PRO A 205 -28.79 -17.39 -2.89
N CYS A 206 -29.92 -16.72 -3.04
CA CYS A 206 -30.96 -16.68 -2.02
C CYS A 206 -32.35 -16.75 -2.62
N THR A 207 -33.30 -17.27 -1.82
CA THR A 207 -34.73 -17.24 -2.18
C THR A 207 -35.36 -16.02 -1.51
N THR A 208 -35.92 -15.12 -2.31
CA THR A 208 -36.71 -13.98 -1.82
C THR A 208 -38.17 -14.36 -1.73
N VAL A 209 -38.90 -13.75 -0.81
CA VAL A 209 -40.30 -14.04 -0.56
C VAL A 209 -41.16 -12.78 -0.56
N TYR A 210 -42.35 -12.92 -1.14
CA TYR A 210 -43.46 -11.98 -1.04
C TYR A 210 -44.46 -12.56 -0.07
N VAL A 211 -44.74 -11.86 1.04
CA VAL A 211 -45.50 -12.42 2.17
C VAL A 211 -46.73 -11.58 2.45
N LYS A 212 -47.89 -12.25 2.64
CA LYS A 212 -49.15 -11.64 2.99
C LYS A 212 -49.24 -11.40 4.50
N PHE A 213 -49.55 -10.19 4.88
CA PHE A 213 -49.87 -9.79 6.26
C PHE A 213 -51.32 -9.36 6.31
N PRO A 214 -52.25 -10.18 6.90
CA PRO A 214 -53.67 -9.83 6.93
C PRO A 214 -53.95 -8.54 7.68
N MET A 215 -54.90 -7.74 7.20
CA MET A 215 -55.37 -6.55 7.89
C MET A 215 -56.01 -6.95 9.23
N HIS A 216 -55.52 -6.37 10.35
CA HIS A 216 -56.06 -6.57 11.67
C HIS A 216 -56.96 -5.41 12.11
N ASP A 217 -56.43 -4.18 12.05
CA ASP A 217 -57.16 -2.97 12.45
C ASP A 217 -56.78 -1.82 11.50
N ASP A 218 -57.77 -1.32 10.77
CA ASP A 218 -57.67 -0.22 9.81
C ASP A 218 -57.98 1.15 10.42
N LEU A 219 -58.14 1.25 11.71
CA LEU A 219 -58.58 2.46 12.45
C LEU A 219 -59.90 3.05 11.92
N GLY A 220 -60.73 2.23 11.30
CA GLY A 220 -61.98 2.62 10.70
C GLY A 220 -61.88 3.32 9.33
N LYS A 221 -60.70 3.39 8.72
CA LYS A 221 -60.48 4.11 7.46
C LYS A 221 -60.82 3.31 6.21
N LEU A 222 -60.82 1.95 6.28
CA LEU A 222 -61.10 1.01 5.17
C LEU A 222 -62.29 0.11 5.47
N SER A 223 -63.24 0.56 6.29
CA SER A 223 -64.42 -0.18 6.70
C SER A 223 -65.32 -0.64 5.57
N HIS A 224 -65.18 -0.07 4.38
CA HIS A 224 -65.89 -0.49 3.17
C HIS A 224 -65.25 -1.64 2.42
N VAL A 225 -64.04 -2.08 2.83
CA VAL A 225 -63.30 -3.17 2.23
C VAL A 225 -63.43 -4.44 3.10
N ASP A 226 -63.55 -5.61 2.49
CA ASP A 226 -63.60 -6.87 3.17
C ASP A 226 -62.21 -7.24 3.78
N HIS A 227 -62.02 -7.00 5.06
CA HIS A 227 -60.78 -7.27 5.81
C HIS A 227 -60.32 -8.71 5.76
N SER A 228 -61.25 -9.68 5.60
CA SER A 228 -60.91 -11.09 5.51
C SER A 228 -60.09 -11.46 4.28
N LYS A 229 -60.02 -10.55 3.33
CA LYS A 229 -59.32 -10.67 2.06
C LYS A 229 -58.31 -9.54 1.81
N LEU A 230 -58.03 -8.69 2.79
CA LEU A 230 -57.15 -7.53 2.68
C LEU A 230 -55.80 -7.81 3.32
N TYR A 231 -54.72 -7.64 2.55
CA TYR A 231 -53.38 -7.95 2.96
C TYR A 231 -52.38 -6.83 2.59
N PHE A 232 -51.44 -6.54 3.47
CA PHE A 232 -50.21 -5.88 3.08
C PHE A 232 -49.23 -6.94 2.49
N LEU A 233 -48.63 -6.64 1.36
CA LEU A 233 -47.59 -7.49 0.81
C LEU A 233 -46.19 -6.93 1.13
N ILE A 234 -45.42 -7.65 1.89
CA ILE A 234 -44.00 -7.31 2.11
C ILE A 234 -43.11 -8.15 1.19
N TRP A 235 -41.91 -7.67 0.96
CA TRP A 235 -40.86 -8.40 0.28
C TRP A 235 -39.60 -8.44 1.14
N THR A 236 -38.93 -9.60 1.19
CA THR A 236 -37.66 -9.75 1.91
C THR A 236 -36.76 -10.80 1.27
N THR A 237 -35.45 -10.55 1.36
CA THR A 237 -34.38 -11.51 1.00
C THR A 237 -33.99 -12.39 2.19
N THR A 238 -34.39 -12.04 3.42
CA THR A 238 -33.96 -12.68 4.67
C THR A 238 -35.16 -13.27 5.40
N ILE A 239 -35.54 -14.50 5.04
CA ILE A 239 -36.72 -15.20 5.57
C ILE A 239 -36.63 -15.40 7.08
N TRP A 240 -35.46 -15.75 7.60
CA TRP A 240 -35.22 -16.02 9.03
C TRP A 240 -35.44 -14.79 9.94
N THR A 241 -35.54 -13.56 9.41
CA THR A 241 -35.80 -12.36 10.21
C THR A 241 -37.30 -12.16 10.51
N LEU A 242 -38.19 -12.84 9.77
CA LEU A 242 -39.63 -12.69 9.91
C LEU A 242 -40.15 -12.92 11.38
N PRO A 243 -39.63 -13.89 12.15
CA PRO A 243 -40.02 -14.00 13.55
C PRO A 243 -39.75 -12.74 14.38
N GLY A 244 -38.78 -11.93 14.00
CA GLY A 244 -38.44 -10.65 14.64
C GLY A 244 -39.27 -9.45 14.18
N ASN A 245 -40.20 -9.65 13.24
CA ASN A 245 -41.05 -8.58 12.74
C ASN A 245 -41.87 -7.91 13.85
N LEU A 246 -41.85 -6.57 13.88
CA LEU A 246 -42.69 -5.75 14.76
C LEU A 246 -43.49 -4.72 13.97
N GLY A 247 -43.15 -4.48 12.72
CA GLY A 247 -43.88 -3.51 11.91
C GLY A 247 -43.68 -3.70 10.40
N ILE A 248 -44.40 -2.90 9.63
CA ILE A 248 -44.31 -2.76 8.19
C ILE A 248 -44.10 -1.29 7.91
N SER A 249 -42.97 -0.92 7.34
CA SER A 249 -42.63 0.46 7.00
C SER A 249 -43.05 0.83 5.58
N LEU A 250 -43.72 2.01 5.44
CA LEU A 250 -44.15 2.60 4.17
C LEU A 250 -43.52 3.97 4.05
N HIS A 251 -43.26 4.40 2.82
CA HIS A 251 -42.83 5.79 2.54
C HIS A 251 -44.00 6.76 2.72
N PRO A 252 -43.90 7.80 3.57
CA PRO A 252 -45.05 8.61 3.94
C PRO A 252 -45.72 9.32 2.80
N ARG A 253 -45.01 9.73 1.75
CA ARG A 253 -45.48 10.53 0.62
C ARG A 253 -45.77 9.75 -0.64
N GLU A 254 -45.26 8.53 -0.77
CA GLU A 254 -45.47 7.68 -1.95
C GLU A 254 -46.89 7.12 -1.96
N SER A 255 -47.43 6.85 -3.18
CA SER A 255 -48.78 6.32 -3.38
C SER A 255 -48.82 4.80 -3.26
N TYR A 256 -49.75 4.29 -2.48
CA TYR A 256 -50.00 2.86 -2.27
C TYR A 256 -51.41 2.52 -2.78
N ALA A 257 -51.48 1.44 -3.56
CA ALA A 257 -52.72 1.00 -4.21
C ALA A 257 -53.30 -0.21 -3.47
N LEU A 258 -54.63 -0.24 -3.32
CA LEU A 258 -55.42 -1.41 -3.00
C LEU A 258 -55.70 -2.15 -4.29
N VAL A 259 -55.03 -3.24 -4.54
CA VAL A 259 -55.06 -4.03 -5.78
C VAL A 259 -55.95 -5.26 -5.56
N LYS A 260 -57.09 -5.32 -6.20
CA LYS A 260 -57.99 -6.48 -6.16
C LYS A 260 -57.62 -7.43 -7.28
N ALA A 261 -57.25 -8.63 -6.92
CA ALA A 261 -56.92 -9.70 -7.84
C ALA A 261 -58.16 -10.51 -8.25
N ASP A 262 -58.03 -11.31 -9.31
CA ASP A 262 -59.09 -12.19 -9.84
C ASP A 262 -59.47 -13.33 -8.88
N ASN A 263 -58.58 -13.72 -7.92
CA ASN A 263 -58.87 -14.62 -6.85
C ASN A 263 -59.76 -13.99 -5.74
N GLY A 264 -60.04 -12.71 -5.84
CA GLY A 264 -60.83 -11.96 -4.89
C GLY A 264 -60.10 -11.42 -3.67
N GLU A 265 -58.81 -11.68 -3.53
CA GLU A 265 -57.95 -11.06 -2.50
C GLU A 265 -57.59 -9.61 -2.90
N ILE A 266 -57.33 -8.78 -1.91
CA ILE A 266 -56.96 -7.37 -2.07
C ILE A 266 -55.59 -7.17 -1.44
N TYR A 267 -54.65 -6.64 -2.19
CA TYR A 267 -53.26 -6.41 -1.79
C TYR A 267 -52.93 -4.92 -1.71
N ILE A 268 -52.31 -4.51 -0.62
CA ILE A 268 -51.75 -3.16 -0.47
C ILE A 268 -50.27 -3.21 -0.84
N VAL A 269 -49.90 -2.48 -1.89
CA VAL A 269 -48.55 -2.34 -2.41
C VAL A 269 -48.32 -0.93 -2.92
N ALA A 270 -47.09 -0.50 -3.09
CA ALA A 270 -46.80 0.77 -3.77
C ALA A 270 -47.38 0.76 -5.18
N GLU A 271 -48.09 1.83 -5.55
CA GLU A 271 -48.73 1.96 -6.87
C GLU A 271 -47.75 1.78 -8.02
N ALA A 272 -46.54 2.35 -7.89
CA ALA A 272 -45.48 2.24 -8.88
C ALA A 272 -44.97 0.82 -9.10
N LEU A 273 -45.15 -0.08 -8.11
CA LEU A 273 -44.70 -1.46 -8.15
C LEU A 273 -45.82 -2.49 -8.39
N ALA A 274 -47.08 -2.05 -8.41
CA ALA A 274 -48.25 -2.95 -8.45
C ALA A 274 -48.21 -3.90 -9.65
N GLU A 275 -47.95 -3.42 -10.87
CA GLU A 275 -47.88 -4.25 -12.07
C GLU A 275 -46.79 -5.35 -11.93
N LYS A 276 -45.60 -4.99 -11.47
CA LYS A 276 -44.49 -5.90 -11.28
C LYS A 276 -44.84 -6.97 -10.23
N VAL A 277 -45.40 -6.56 -9.12
CA VAL A 277 -45.78 -7.47 -8.02
C VAL A 277 -46.84 -8.45 -8.47
N MET A 278 -47.90 -7.97 -9.14
CA MET A 278 -48.97 -8.86 -9.65
C MET A 278 -48.42 -9.88 -10.65
N ARG A 279 -47.53 -9.45 -11.53
CA ARG A 279 -46.87 -10.37 -12.49
C ARG A 279 -46.06 -11.46 -11.80
N VAL A 280 -45.30 -11.11 -10.75
CA VAL A 280 -44.52 -12.08 -9.95
C VAL A 280 -45.47 -13.09 -9.26
N GLY A 281 -46.64 -12.63 -8.79
CA GLY A 281 -47.67 -13.49 -8.22
C GLY A 281 -48.45 -14.32 -9.25
N GLY A 282 -48.16 -14.20 -10.53
CA GLY A 282 -48.88 -14.89 -11.61
C GLY A 282 -50.31 -14.34 -11.83
N ILE A 283 -50.61 -13.13 -11.38
CA ILE A 283 -51.90 -12.46 -11.47
C ILE A 283 -51.94 -11.62 -12.76
N GLU A 284 -52.67 -12.07 -13.77
CA GLU A 284 -52.80 -11.38 -15.05
C GLU A 284 -53.90 -10.34 -15.06
N LYS A 285 -54.94 -10.52 -14.23
CA LYS A 285 -56.10 -9.61 -14.15
C LYS A 285 -56.26 -9.09 -12.73
N TYR A 286 -56.21 -7.78 -12.63
CA TYR A 286 -56.43 -7.08 -11.38
C TYR A 286 -57.06 -5.71 -11.61
N GLU A 287 -57.60 -5.12 -10.54
CA GLU A 287 -58.20 -3.80 -10.55
C GLU A 287 -57.62 -3.02 -9.35
N ILE A 288 -57.19 -1.76 -9.61
CA ILE A 288 -56.86 -0.83 -8.55
C ILE A 288 -58.17 -0.20 -8.05
N LEU A 289 -58.52 -0.50 -6.80
CA LEU A 289 -59.75 0.00 -6.18
C LEU A 289 -59.62 1.46 -5.77
N GLU A 290 -58.55 1.78 -5.07
CA GLU A 290 -58.22 3.11 -4.57
C GLU A 290 -56.73 3.24 -4.27
N THR A 291 -56.20 4.45 -4.15
CA THR A 291 -54.84 4.78 -3.82
C THR A 291 -54.78 5.78 -2.68
N HIS A 292 -53.80 5.63 -1.82
CA HIS A 292 -53.54 6.49 -0.66
C HIS A 292 -52.06 6.74 -0.46
N PRO A 293 -51.62 7.89 0.09
CA PRO A 293 -50.25 8.07 0.51
C PRO A 293 -49.93 7.13 1.69
N GLY A 294 -48.65 6.74 1.83
CA GLY A 294 -48.23 5.81 2.93
C GLY A 294 -48.60 6.35 4.32
N SER A 295 -48.62 7.66 4.51
CA SER A 295 -49.10 8.29 5.76
C SER A 295 -50.56 7.99 6.13
N PHE A 296 -51.38 7.61 5.17
CA PHE A 296 -52.77 7.17 5.43
C PHE A 296 -52.81 5.92 6.30
N PHE A 297 -51.87 4.98 6.08
CA PHE A 297 -51.86 3.69 6.75
C PHE A 297 -51.17 3.73 8.12
N GLU A 298 -50.58 4.85 8.51
CA GLU A 298 -49.82 4.98 9.74
C GLU A 298 -50.63 4.55 10.96
N ASN A 299 -49.99 3.71 11.81
CA ASN A 299 -50.55 3.10 13.04
C ASN A 299 -51.66 2.06 12.83
N MET A 300 -52.03 1.69 11.61
CA MET A 300 -52.86 0.51 11.38
C MET A 300 -52.13 -0.76 11.90
N LEU A 301 -52.83 -1.84 12.06
CA LEU A 301 -52.25 -3.11 12.47
C LEU A 301 -52.53 -4.19 11.43
N ALA A 302 -51.53 -5.03 11.19
CA ALA A 302 -51.63 -6.28 10.41
C ALA A 302 -51.33 -7.47 11.28
N ASP A 303 -51.93 -8.61 11.00
CA ASP A 303 -51.58 -9.89 11.68
C ASP A 303 -50.26 -10.42 11.12
N HIS A 304 -49.42 -10.95 12.01
CA HIS A 304 -48.20 -11.64 11.59
C HIS A 304 -48.59 -12.99 10.92
N PRO A 305 -47.94 -13.36 9.78
CA PRO A 305 -48.37 -14.48 8.93
C PRO A 305 -48.37 -15.87 9.63
N PHE A 306 -47.62 -16.07 10.70
CA PHE A 306 -47.49 -17.36 11.35
C PHE A 306 -47.22 -17.30 12.87
N LEU A 307 -47.08 -16.10 13.46
CA LEU A 307 -46.96 -15.94 14.93
C LEU A 307 -48.15 -15.19 15.50
N PRO A 308 -48.60 -15.47 16.73
CA PRO A 308 -49.76 -14.83 17.35
C PRO A 308 -49.44 -13.42 17.86
N LYS A 309 -49.11 -12.51 16.94
CA LYS A 309 -48.80 -11.10 17.22
C LYS A 309 -49.20 -10.22 16.05
N THR A 310 -49.30 -8.93 16.29
CA THR A 310 -49.59 -7.91 15.25
C THR A 310 -48.33 -7.16 14.85
N SER A 311 -48.35 -6.64 13.64
CA SER A 311 -47.34 -5.78 13.01
C SER A 311 -47.90 -4.39 12.80
N ARG A 312 -47.27 -3.36 13.37
CA ARG A 312 -47.72 -1.99 13.26
C ARG A 312 -47.23 -1.35 11.94
N LEU A 313 -48.11 -0.63 11.27
CA LEU A 313 -47.77 0.15 10.08
C LEU A 313 -47.02 1.42 10.49
N LEU A 314 -45.85 1.63 9.92
CA LEU A 314 -44.89 2.69 10.28
C LEU A 314 -44.60 3.53 9.04
N ASN A 315 -44.24 4.79 9.23
CA ASN A 315 -43.74 5.65 8.14
C ASN A 315 -42.20 5.80 8.24
N ALA A 316 -41.52 5.57 7.11
CA ALA A 316 -40.05 5.67 7.02
C ALA A 316 -39.61 6.18 5.66
N GLU A 317 -38.77 7.21 5.65
CA GLU A 317 -38.24 7.86 4.43
C GLU A 317 -37.25 6.96 3.65
N TYR A 318 -36.68 5.93 4.28
CA TYR A 318 -35.73 5.01 3.63
C TYR A 318 -36.40 4.01 2.67
N VAL A 319 -37.74 3.88 2.71
CA VAL A 319 -38.45 2.97 1.81
C VAL A 319 -38.40 3.50 0.38
N THR A 320 -37.87 2.69 -0.54
CA THR A 320 -37.70 3.03 -1.95
C THR A 320 -38.74 2.34 -2.84
N MET A 321 -38.92 2.86 -4.06
CA MET A 321 -39.84 2.32 -5.09
C MET A 321 -39.08 1.55 -6.18
N ASP A 322 -37.83 1.16 -5.94
CA ASP A 322 -36.98 0.51 -6.96
C ASP A 322 -37.21 -1.01 -7.04
N SER A 323 -37.56 -1.63 -5.91
CA SER A 323 -37.71 -3.06 -5.81
C SER A 323 -38.73 -3.48 -4.74
N GLY A 324 -39.07 -4.79 -4.73
CA GLY A 324 -40.01 -5.35 -3.76
C GLY A 324 -41.44 -4.89 -3.97
N THR A 325 -42.15 -4.49 -2.91
CA THR A 325 -43.55 -4.14 -2.88
C THR A 325 -43.79 -2.69 -2.41
N GLY A 326 -42.76 -1.97 -1.97
CA GLY A 326 -42.90 -0.68 -1.28
C GLY A 326 -43.35 -0.80 0.18
N CYS A 327 -43.67 -2.01 0.64
CA CYS A 327 -43.97 -2.32 2.04
C CYS A 327 -42.77 -3.10 2.62
N VAL A 328 -42.02 -2.50 3.54
CA VAL A 328 -40.79 -3.10 4.07
C VAL A 328 -41.08 -3.77 5.39
N HIS A 329 -40.74 -5.08 5.46
CA HIS A 329 -40.69 -5.83 6.71
C HIS A 329 -39.71 -5.19 7.68
N THR A 330 -40.17 -4.81 8.87
CA THR A 330 -39.39 -4.06 9.86
C THR A 330 -39.15 -4.88 11.11
N ALA A 331 -37.85 -5.20 11.36
CA ALA A 331 -37.39 -5.99 12.51
C ALA A 331 -36.21 -5.27 13.19
N PRO A 332 -36.41 -4.51 14.26
CA PRO A 332 -35.41 -3.62 14.86
C PRO A 332 -34.17 -4.32 15.38
N GLY A 333 -34.23 -5.63 15.63
CA GLY A 333 -33.08 -6.43 16.02
C GLY A 333 -32.10 -6.77 14.88
N PHE A 334 -32.47 -6.54 13.62
CA PHE A 334 -31.76 -7.04 12.44
C PHE A 334 -31.46 -5.99 11.36
N GLY A 335 -31.82 -4.73 11.58
CA GLY A 335 -31.54 -3.64 10.63
C GLY A 335 -31.36 -2.31 11.33
N ALA A 336 -30.40 -1.51 10.85
CA ALA A 336 -30.12 -0.19 11.42
C ALA A 336 -31.29 0.79 11.20
N ASP A 337 -31.85 0.81 9.99
CA ASP A 337 -32.99 1.66 9.64
C ASP A 337 -34.25 1.23 10.38
N ASP A 338 -34.47 -0.09 10.50
CA ASP A 338 -35.54 -0.68 11.29
C ASP A 338 -35.45 -0.28 12.75
N TYR A 339 -34.22 -0.35 13.31
CA TYR A 339 -33.94 0.08 14.69
C TYR A 339 -34.29 1.55 14.89
N GLN A 340 -33.83 2.45 14.03
CA GLN A 340 -34.09 3.89 14.14
C GLN A 340 -35.59 4.19 14.03
N THR A 341 -36.25 3.52 13.08
CA THR A 341 -37.68 3.68 12.86
C THR A 341 -38.46 3.20 14.07
N CYS A 342 -38.24 1.98 14.56
CA CYS A 342 -38.92 1.43 15.75
C CYS A 342 -38.67 2.27 17.01
N ARG A 343 -37.44 2.80 17.20
CA ARG A 343 -37.11 3.71 18.29
C ARG A 343 -37.93 5.00 18.25
N ARG A 344 -38.11 5.59 17.06
CA ARG A 344 -38.95 6.80 16.87
C ARG A 344 -40.39 6.57 17.26
N TYR A 345 -40.90 5.34 17.03
CA TYR A 345 -42.26 4.94 17.43
C TYR A 345 -42.39 4.39 18.86
N GLY A 346 -41.29 4.40 19.64
CA GLY A 346 -41.28 3.89 21.04
C GLY A 346 -41.52 2.40 21.17
N MET A 347 -41.14 1.61 20.15
CA MET A 347 -41.32 0.16 20.12
C MET A 347 -40.16 -0.56 20.81
N ASP A 348 -40.46 -1.72 21.40
CA ASP A 348 -39.45 -2.55 22.08
C ASP A 348 -38.44 -3.16 21.10
N MET A 349 -37.24 -3.44 21.61
CA MET A 349 -36.20 -4.16 20.87
C MET A 349 -36.34 -5.66 21.11
N ILE A 350 -36.56 -6.43 20.07
CA ILE A 350 -36.65 -7.88 20.12
C ILE A 350 -35.60 -8.51 19.24
N VAL A 351 -34.83 -9.44 19.78
CA VAL A 351 -33.76 -10.15 19.09
C VAL A 351 -33.99 -11.66 19.23
N PRO A 352 -34.79 -12.28 18.35
CA PRO A 352 -35.13 -13.69 18.43
C PRO A 352 -34.01 -14.63 17.92
N VAL A 353 -32.76 -14.22 17.96
CA VAL A 353 -31.61 -15.04 17.55
C VAL A 353 -30.46 -14.85 18.54
N ASP A 354 -29.86 -15.94 18.98
CA ASP A 354 -28.75 -15.97 19.95
C ASP A 354 -27.39 -15.70 19.29
N ASP A 355 -26.30 -15.74 20.09
CA ASP A 355 -24.93 -15.48 19.65
C ASP A 355 -24.43 -16.47 18.60
N GLN A 356 -24.99 -17.69 18.54
CA GLN A 356 -24.65 -18.75 17.59
C GLN A 356 -25.50 -18.72 16.31
N GLY A 357 -26.34 -17.67 16.16
CA GLY A 357 -27.27 -17.57 15.03
C GLY A 357 -28.45 -18.56 15.13
N ARG A 358 -28.83 -18.98 16.33
CA ARG A 358 -29.98 -19.86 16.53
C ARG A 358 -31.18 -19.07 17.02
N HIS A 359 -32.36 -19.44 16.52
CA HIS A 359 -33.60 -18.88 17.00
C HIS A 359 -33.82 -19.18 18.48
N THR A 360 -34.23 -18.16 19.22
CA THR A 360 -34.66 -18.31 20.65
C THR A 360 -36.11 -18.74 20.72
N ASP A 361 -36.59 -19.04 21.96
CA ASP A 361 -37.99 -19.46 22.22
C ASP A 361 -39.03 -18.44 21.68
N TYR A 362 -38.64 -17.18 21.50
CA TYR A 362 -39.49 -16.15 20.89
C TYR A 362 -39.95 -16.49 19.47
N ALA A 363 -39.13 -17.23 18.71
CA ALA A 363 -39.45 -17.66 17.35
C ALA A 363 -40.41 -18.89 17.33
N GLY A 364 -40.93 -19.33 18.48
CA GLY A 364 -41.88 -20.44 18.59
C GLY A 364 -41.29 -21.76 18.11
N LYS A 365 -41.96 -22.42 17.16
CA LYS A 365 -41.54 -23.75 16.66
C LYS A 365 -40.17 -23.78 15.97
N TYR A 366 -39.60 -22.64 15.62
CA TYR A 366 -38.27 -22.52 15.00
C TYR A 366 -37.14 -22.42 16.04
N ALA A 367 -37.46 -22.38 17.34
CA ALA A 367 -36.48 -22.28 18.41
C ALA A 367 -35.40 -23.37 18.31
N GLY A 368 -34.15 -22.98 18.51
CA GLY A 368 -32.98 -23.85 18.41
C GLY A 368 -32.46 -24.11 16.99
N MET A 369 -33.22 -23.79 15.91
CA MET A 369 -32.75 -23.88 14.54
C MET A 369 -31.79 -22.73 14.23
N LYS A 370 -30.77 -23.00 13.44
CA LYS A 370 -29.94 -21.91 12.87
C LYS A 370 -30.74 -21.09 11.85
N THR A 371 -30.35 -19.84 11.66
CA THR A 371 -30.97 -18.92 10.69
C THR A 371 -31.06 -19.52 9.29
N GLU A 372 -30.00 -20.14 8.78
CA GLU A 372 -29.96 -20.80 7.49
C GLU A 372 -30.88 -22.05 7.44
N GLU A 373 -30.91 -22.83 8.51
CA GLU A 373 -31.73 -24.06 8.63
C GLU A 373 -33.22 -23.72 8.68
N SER A 374 -33.59 -22.58 9.23
CA SER A 374 -35.00 -22.16 9.39
C SER A 374 -35.61 -21.62 8.08
N ASN A 375 -34.82 -21.09 7.14
CA ASN A 375 -35.34 -20.52 5.91
C ASN A 375 -36.29 -21.48 5.14
N PRO A 376 -35.89 -22.71 4.78
CA PRO A 376 -36.76 -23.60 4.05
C PRO A 376 -38.01 -24.04 4.86
N VAL A 377 -37.91 -24.12 6.18
CA VAL A 377 -39.03 -24.51 7.07
C VAL A 377 -40.05 -23.38 7.09
N ILE A 378 -39.61 -22.14 7.32
CA ILE A 378 -40.50 -20.95 7.33
C ILE A 378 -41.18 -20.79 5.96
N LEU A 379 -40.42 -20.99 4.88
CA LEU A 379 -40.97 -20.90 3.52
C LEU A 379 -42.12 -21.90 3.28
N GLU A 380 -41.91 -23.13 3.69
CA GLU A 380 -42.94 -24.17 3.51
C GLU A 380 -44.16 -23.90 4.39
N ASP A 381 -43.97 -23.47 5.64
CA ASP A 381 -45.07 -23.08 6.54
C ASP A 381 -45.91 -21.94 5.95
N MET A 382 -45.25 -20.93 5.34
CA MET A 382 -45.99 -19.85 4.69
C MET A 382 -46.74 -20.32 3.42
N ARG A 383 -46.21 -21.35 2.75
CA ARG A 383 -46.87 -21.96 1.59
C ARG A 383 -48.11 -22.73 2.01
N GLU A 384 -47.97 -23.59 3.07
CA GLU A 384 -49.08 -24.37 3.62
C GLU A 384 -50.18 -23.51 4.22
N SER A 385 -49.83 -22.41 4.91
CA SER A 385 -50.78 -21.47 5.48
C SER A 385 -51.43 -20.52 4.45
N GLY A 386 -50.97 -20.54 3.22
CA GLY A 386 -51.43 -19.61 2.19
C GLY A 386 -50.94 -18.16 2.37
N MET A 387 -49.96 -17.91 3.25
CA MET A 387 -49.41 -16.58 3.51
C MET A 387 -48.24 -16.24 2.53
N LEU A 388 -47.70 -17.23 1.83
CA LEU A 388 -46.76 -16.97 0.75
C LEU A 388 -47.53 -16.49 -0.49
N PHE A 389 -47.22 -15.28 -0.96
CA PHE A 389 -47.76 -14.76 -2.21
C PHE A 389 -46.93 -15.26 -3.40
N ALA A 390 -45.61 -15.08 -3.36
CA ALA A 390 -44.66 -15.55 -4.37
C ALA A 390 -43.26 -15.75 -3.79
N SER A 391 -42.40 -16.48 -4.51
CA SER A 391 -40.98 -16.59 -4.22
C SER A 391 -40.16 -16.59 -5.49
N GLU A 392 -38.95 -16.00 -5.45
CA GLU A 392 -38.02 -15.92 -6.57
C GLU A 392 -36.60 -16.24 -6.07
N ASP A 393 -35.85 -17.02 -6.85
CA ASP A 393 -34.45 -17.25 -6.58
C ASP A 393 -33.61 -16.18 -7.26
N ILE A 394 -32.75 -15.52 -6.50
CA ILE A 394 -31.85 -14.48 -6.98
C ILE A 394 -30.41 -14.75 -6.52
N VAL A 395 -29.46 -14.11 -7.15
CA VAL A 395 -28.08 -14.01 -6.68
C VAL A 395 -27.83 -12.57 -6.28
N HIS A 396 -27.38 -12.36 -5.07
CA HIS A 396 -27.07 -11.02 -4.58
C HIS A 396 -25.74 -10.99 -3.79
N SER A 397 -25.16 -9.82 -3.72
CA SER A 397 -23.96 -9.55 -2.93
C SER A 397 -24.31 -9.61 -1.44
N TYR A 398 -23.74 -10.55 -0.68
CA TYR A 398 -24.02 -10.77 0.74
C TYR A 398 -22.74 -10.63 1.59
N PRO A 399 -22.81 -10.02 2.80
CA PRO A 399 -21.66 -9.82 3.64
C PRO A 399 -21.21 -11.11 4.33
N HIS A 400 -19.91 -11.38 4.27
CA HIS A 400 -19.22 -12.51 4.89
C HIS A 400 -18.15 -12.03 5.86
N CYS A 401 -17.85 -12.84 6.85
CA CYS A 401 -16.74 -12.60 7.76
C CYS A 401 -15.41 -12.74 7.02
N TRP A 402 -14.57 -11.73 7.07
CA TRP A 402 -13.25 -11.68 6.41
C TRP A 402 -12.30 -12.81 6.85
N ARG A 403 -12.60 -13.45 7.98
CA ARG A 403 -11.72 -14.45 8.59
C ARG A 403 -12.20 -15.89 8.39
N CYS A 404 -13.46 -16.19 8.69
CA CYS A 404 -14.01 -17.53 8.48
C CYS A 404 -14.70 -17.72 7.13
N HIS A 405 -14.87 -16.62 6.35
CA HIS A 405 -15.52 -16.57 5.04
C HIS A 405 -16.93 -17.13 5.00
N LYS A 406 -17.64 -17.07 6.15
CA LYS A 406 -19.03 -17.51 6.26
C LYS A 406 -19.96 -16.30 6.28
N PRO A 407 -21.23 -16.47 5.83
CA PRO A 407 -22.23 -15.43 5.91
C PRO A 407 -22.37 -14.89 7.34
N ILE A 408 -22.52 -13.59 7.45
CA ILE A 408 -22.76 -12.90 8.71
C ILE A 408 -24.23 -12.52 8.81
N ILE A 409 -24.65 -12.07 9.99
CA ILE A 409 -25.99 -11.54 10.23
C ILE A 409 -25.90 -10.12 10.81
N PHE A 410 -26.95 -9.32 10.64
CA PHE A 410 -27.18 -8.17 11.51
C PHE A 410 -27.88 -8.64 12.77
N ARG A 411 -27.40 -8.26 13.94
CA ARG A 411 -27.96 -8.64 15.22
C ARG A 411 -27.77 -7.54 16.24
N ALA A 412 -28.87 -7.10 16.89
CA ALA A 412 -28.75 -6.17 17.99
C ALA A 412 -28.18 -6.90 19.22
N THR A 413 -27.16 -6.33 19.80
CA THR A 413 -26.50 -6.84 21.01
C THR A 413 -25.94 -5.66 21.80
N PRO A 414 -25.84 -5.76 23.15
CA PRO A 414 -25.19 -4.72 23.94
C PRO A 414 -23.72 -4.65 23.60
N GLN A 415 -23.27 -3.52 23.04
CA GLN A 415 -21.90 -3.30 22.62
C GLN A 415 -21.40 -1.94 23.11
N TRP A 416 -20.08 -1.75 23.11
CA TRP A 416 -19.44 -0.46 23.28
C TRP A 416 -19.25 0.20 21.92
N PHE A 417 -19.61 1.46 21.84
CA PHE A 417 -19.54 2.27 20.64
C PHE A 417 -18.74 3.54 20.88
N CYS A 418 -18.01 3.97 19.85
CA CYS A 418 -17.52 5.32 19.73
C CYS A 418 -18.49 6.12 18.84
N SER A 419 -19.06 7.20 19.38
CA SER A 419 -19.97 8.09 18.65
C SER A 419 -19.18 9.01 17.72
N VAL A 420 -18.98 8.53 16.47
CA VAL A 420 -18.23 9.30 15.45
C VAL A 420 -19.00 10.55 15.04
N ASP A 421 -20.32 10.52 15.04
CA ASP A 421 -21.16 11.67 14.67
C ASP A 421 -20.88 12.94 15.51
N THR A 422 -20.44 12.78 16.75
CA THR A 422 -20.16 13.91 17.66
C THR A 422 -18.92 14.73 17.29
N PHE A 423 -17.98 14.18 16.53
CA PHE A 423 -16.74 14.85 16.10
C PHE A 423 -16.40 14.58 14.60
N LYS A 424 -17.39 14.15 13.83
CA LYS A 424 -17.24 13.83 12.40
C LYS A 424 -16.77 15.04 11.59
N ASP A 425 -17.32 16.22 11.84
CA ASP A 425 -16.94 17.46 11.16
C ASP A 425 -15.48 17.86 11.49
N ASP A 426 -15.05 17.67 12.74
CA ASP A 426 -13.66 17.90 13.15
C ASP A 426 -12.72 16.92 12.44
N ALA A 427 -13.13 15.66 12.28
CA ALA A 427 -12.36 14.66 11.55
C ALA A 427 -12.23 14.99 10.06
N CYS A 428 -13.29 15.48 9.43
CA CYS A 428 -13.25 15.99 8.05
C CYS A 428 -12.32 17.19 7.94
N ALA A 429 -12.42 18.16 8.85
CA ALA A 429 -11.56 19.35 8.87
C ALA A 429 -10.08 19.02 9.13
N ALA A 430 -9.79 17.97 9.88
CA ALA A 430 -8.43 17.47 10.06
C ALA A 430 -7.90 16.80 8.78
N ALA A 431 -8.73 16.00 8.11
CA ALA A 431 -8.37 15.36 6.84
C ALA A 431 -8.12 16.37 5.70
N ASP A 432 -8.81 17.53 5.70
CA ASP A 432 -8.60 18.62 4.75
C ASP A 432 -7.20 19.24 4.82
N LYS A 433 -6.49 19.11 5.95
CA LYS A 433 -5.13 19.63 6.13
C LYS A 433 -4.05 18.67 5.67
N VAL A 434 -4.39 17.41 5.42
CA VAL A 434 -3.47 16.34 5.05
C VAL A 434 -3.17 16.37 3.55
N ILE A 435 -1.92 16.14 3.18
CA ILE A 435 -1.52 15.96 1.78
C ILE A 435 -1.68 14.49 1.40
N TRP A 436 -2.48 14.22 0.38
CA TRP A 436 -2.82 12.87 -0.07
C TRP A 436 -2.11 12.53 -1.38
N HIS A 437 -1.39 11.40 -1.39
CA HIS A 437 -0.73 10.83 -2.55
C HIS A 437 -1.26 9.41 -2.85
N PRO A 438 -2.04 9.24 -3.94
CA PRO A 438 -2.54 10.25 -4.89
C PRO A 438 -3.68 11.10 -4.32
N GLY A 439 -3.91 12.27 -4.97
CA GLY A 439 -4.87 13.27 -4.47
C GLY A 439 -6.32 12.79 -4.30
N TRP A 440 -6.76 11.75 -5.03
CA TRP A 440 -8.11 11.17 -4.85
C TRP A 440 -8.34 10.58 -3.45
N GLY A 441 -7.26 10.29 -2.71
CA GLY A 441 -7.33 9.80 -1.33
C GLY A 441 -8.08 10.73 -0.39
N HIS A 442 -7.99 12.03 -0.61
CA HIS A 442 -8.74 13.04 0.13
C HIS A 442 -10.26 12.82 0.04
N ASP A 443 -10.81 12.81 -1.17
CA ASP A 443 -12.26 12.67 -1.36
C ASP A 443 -12.76 11.31 -0.87
N ARG A 444 -11.95 10.27 -1.04
CA ARG A 444 -12.26 8.94 -0.53
C ARG A 444 -12.34 8.92 0.99
N MET A 445 -11.38 9.53 1.69
CA MET A 445 -11.41 9.62 3.16
C MET A 445 -12.61 10.40 3.65
N LEU A 446 -12.89 11.57 3.05
CA LEU A 446 -14.03 12.39 3.43
C LEU A 446 -15.37 11.66 3.24
N SER A 447 -15.57 10.98 2.10
CA SER A 447 -16.77 10.18 1.86
C SER A 447 -16.95 9.12 2.93
N MET A 448 -15.89 8.36 3.22
CA MET A 448 -15.93 7.29 4.23
C MET A 448 -16.19 7.80 5.64
N ILE A 449 -15.69 8.99 6.02
CA ILE A 449 -15.98 9.58 7.33
C ILE A 449 -17.44 10.06 7.40
N ARG A 450 -17.94 10.75 6.36
CA ARG A 450 -19.30 11.29 6.32
C ARG A 450 -20.38 10.21 6.39
N GLU A 451 -20.13 9.07 5.75
CA GLU A 451 -21.06 7.93 5.71
C GLU A 451 -20.91 7.01 6.92
N ARG A 452 -19.84 7.18 7.73
CA ARG A 452 -19.54 6.29 8.84
C ARG A 452 -20.60 6.36 9.92
N ALA A 453 -21.14 5.19 10.30
CA ALA A 453 -21.91 5.01 11.51
C ALA A 453 -21.02 4.99 12.76
N ASP A 454 -21.64 4.93 13.95
CA ASP A 454 -20.89 4.75 15.20
C ASP A 454 -19.98 3.51 15.14
N TRP A 455 -18.75 3.67 15.58
CA TRP A 455 -17.78 2.59 15.59
C TRP A 455 -18.01 1.63 16.74
N CYS A 456 -18.40 0.39 16.47
CA CYS A 456 -18.48 -0.67 17.46
C CYS A 456 -17.05 -1.11 17.86
N ILE A 457 -16.64 -0.72 19.07
CA ILE A 457 -15.27 -0.94 19.57
C ILE A 457 -15.13 -2.17 20.46
N SER A 458 -16.20 -2.90 20.75
CA SER A 458 -16.16 -4.12 21.57
C SER A 458 -16.18 -5.38 20.74
N ARG A 459 -15.42 -6.40 21.19
CA ARG A 459 -15.32 -7.72 20.59
C ARG A 459 -15.46 -8.79 21.66
N GLN A 460 -16.18 -9.87 21.38
CA GLN A 460 -16.37 -11.02 22.27
C GLN A 460 -15.21 -12.00 22.09
N ARG A 461 -13.98 -11.49 22.29
CA ARG A 461 -12.73 -12.26 22.12
C ARG A 461 -12.02 -12.43 23.46
N ARG A 462 -11.07 -13.38 23.51
CA ARG A 462 -10.19 -13.56 24.67
C ARG A 462 -8.82 -12.94 24.48
N TRP A 463 -8.36 -12.86 23.24
CA TRP A 463 -7.09 -12.26 22.88
C TRP A 463 -7.31 -10.86 22.29
N GLY A 464 -7.02 -9.84 23.06
CA GLY A 464 -7.18 -8.42 22.79
C GLY A 464 -7.03 -7.64 24.07
N LEU A 465 -6.93 -6.32 23.97
CA LEU A 465 -6.94 -5.45 25.14
C LEU A 465 -8.33 -5.45 25.78
N PRO A 466 -8.48 -5.81 27.06
CA PRO A 466 -9.78 -5.79 27.72
C PRO A 466 -10.28 -4.35 27.86
N ILE A 467 -11.59 -4.14 27.71
CA ILE A 467 -12.21 -2.83 27.91
C ILE A 467 -12.16 -2.47 29.40
N PRO A 468 -11.47 -1.35 29.79
CA PRO A 468 -11.17 -1.04 31.18
C PRO A 468 -12.35 -0.42 31.94
N VAL A 469 -13.51 -1.10 31.93
CA VAL A 469 -14.75 -0.63 32.57
C VAL A 469 -15.21 -1.61 33.63
N PHE A 470 -15.66 -1.08 34.74
CA PHE A 470 -16.24 -1.85 35.84
C PHE A 470 -17.75 -1.62 35.88
N TYR A 471 -18.49 -2.51 36.56
CA TYR A 471 -19.91 -2.35 36.83
C TYR A 471 -20.12 -2.41 38.34
N CYS A 472 -20.84 -1.42 38.87
CA CYS A 472 -21.23 -1.42 40.26
C CYS A 472 -22.29 -2.48 40.52
N ALA A 473 -22.08 -3.36 41.51
CA ALA A 473 -23.06 -4.40 41.88
C ALA A 473 -24.35 -3.81 42.46
N ASP A 474 -24.27 -2.62 43.08
CA ASP A 474 -25.42 -2.00 43.73
C ASP A 474 -26.37 -1.29 42.75
N CYS A 475 -25.85 -0.63 41.72
CA CYS A 475 -26.70 0.12 40.78
C CYS A 475 -26.61 -0.34 39.31
N GLY A 476 -25.75 -1.33 38.99
CA GLY A 476 -25.58 -1.91 37.66
C GLY A 476 -24.95 -0.98 36.63
N LYS A 477 -24.59 0.27 37.01
CA LYS A 477 -24.04 1.25 36.04
C LYS A 477 -22.58 1.02 35.77
N PRO A 478 -22.12 1.30 34.52
CA PRO A 478 -20.72 1.27 34.17
C PRO A 478 -19.93 2.35 34.89
N VAL A 479 -18.72 2.02 35.31
CA VAL A 479 -17.78 2.87 36.03
C VAL A 479 -16.47 2.93 35.27
N CYS A 480 -16.13 4.12 34.80
CA CYS A 480 -14.87 4.46 34.16
C CYS A 480 -14.56 5.91 34.51
N THR A 481 -13.58 6.13 35.37
CA THR A 481 -13.16 7.47 35.84
C THR A 481 -11.68 7.67 35.59
N PRO A 482 -11.16 8.92 35.58
CA PRO A 482 -9.72 9.15 35.43
C PRO A 482 -8.87 8.32 36.41
N GLU A 483 -9.34 8.15 37.65
CA GLU A 483 -8.61 7.41 38.70
C GLU A 483 -8.60 5.91 38.41
N THR A 484 -9.72 5.35 37.90
CA THR A 484 -9.77 3.92 37.55
C THR A 484 -8.91 3.64 36.32
N ILE A 485 -8.91 4.53 35.33
CA ILE A 485 -8.07 4.45 34.14
C ILE A 485 -6.58 4.51 34.51
N GLU A 486 -6.18 5.46 35.34
CA GLU A 486 -4.78 5.59 35.79
C GLU A 486 -4.31 4.33 36.56
N LYS A 487 -5.16 3.78 37.44
CA LYS A 487 -4.84 2.55 38.17
C LYS A 487 -4.69 1.36 37.22
N VAL A 488 -5.62 1.17 36.29
CA VAL A 488 -5.58 0.07 35.32
C VAL A 488 -4.40 0.21 34.38
N SER A 489 -4.17 1.42 33.84
CA SER A 489 -3.03 1.70 32.97
C SER A 489 -1.70 1.37 33.66
N ARG A 490 -1.52 1.81 34.90
CA ARG A 490 -0.32 1.48 35.66
C ARG A 490 -0.13 -0.03 35.86
N LEU A 491 -1.21 -0.74 36.24
CA LEU A 491 -1.14 -2.19 36.42
C LEU A 491 -0.87 -2.94 35.11
N PHE A 492 -1.41 -2.48 33.99
CA PHE A 492 -1.10 -3.07 32.68
C PHE A 492 0.36 -2.80 32.29
N GLY A 493 0.88 -1.61 32.55
CA GLY A 493 2.31 -1.29 32.32
C GLY A 493 3.28 -2.12 33.17
N GLU A 494 2.88 -2.51 34.37
CA GLU A 494 3.69 -3.32 35.30
C GLU A 494 3.57 -4.83 35.06
N HIS A 495 2.38 -5.32 34.67
CA HIS A 495 2.05 -6.76 34.67
C HIS A 495 1.49 -7.28 33.35
N GLY A 496 1.21 -6.39 32.36
CA GLY A 496 0.45 -6.73 31.13
C GLY A 496 -1.05 -6.90 31.39
N SER A 497 -1.84 -6.89 30.31
CA SER A 497 -3.31 -6.93 30.40
C SER A 497 -3.90 -8.24 30.93
N ASN A 498 -3.11 -9.31 31.05
CA ASN A 498 -3.57 -10.57 31.65
C ASN A 498 -4.04 -10.38 33.10
N ILE A 499 -3.50 -9.39 33.82
CA ILE A 499 -3.92 -9.08 35.18
C ILE A 499 -5.43 -8.74 35.27
N TRP A 500 -6.03 -8.25 34.18
CA TRP A 500 -7.46 -7.98 34.12
C TRP A 500 -8.30 -9.25 34.34
N PHE A 501 -7.84 -10.37 33.84
CA PHE A 501 -8.54 -11.66 33.97
C PHE A 501 -8.16 -12.44 35.23
N ASP A 502 -6.95 -12.25 35.74
CA ASP A 502 -6.40 -13.01 36.86
C ASP A 502 -6.73 -12.39 38.23
N ALA A 503 -6.81 -11.04 38.33
CA ALA A 503 -7.13 -10.35 39.58
C ALA A 503 -8.63 -10.15 39.79
N GLU A 504 -9.04 -9.99 41.04
CA GLU A 504 -10.41 -9.57 41.36
C GLU A 504 -10.63 -8.07 40.99
N ALA A 505 -11.89 -7.72 40.67
CA ALA A 505 -12.23 -6.35 40.31
C ALA A 505 -11.77 -5.31 41.37
N ARG A 506 -11.81 -5.68 42.65
CA ARG A 506 -11.42 -4.80 43.76
C ARG A 506 -9.91 -4.45 43.74
N ASP A 507 -9.07 -5.39 43.31
CA ASP A 507 -7.63 -5.20 43.28
C ASP A 507 -7.18 -4.26 42.13
N LEU A 508 -8.03 -4.16 41.11
CA LEU A 508 -7.82 -3.30 39.94
C LEU A 508 -8.37 -1.89 40.15
N LEU A 509 -9.12 -1.64 41.22
CA LEU A 509 -9.68 -0.34 41.58
C LEU A 509 -8.75 0.41 42.57
N PRO A 510 -8.81 1.76 42.64
CA PRO A 510 -8.13 2.51 43.68
C PRO A 510 -8.58 2.10 45.10
N ASP A 511 -7.70 2.23 46.07
CA ASP A 511 -8.01 1.90 47.47
C ASP A 511 -9.17 2.76 47.97
N GLY A 512 -10.15 2.11 48.61
CA GLY A 512 -11.32 2.82 49.13
C GLY A 512 -12.31 3.33 48.09
N PHE A 513 -12.15 2.92 46.80
CA PHE A 513 -13.01 3.38 45.73
C PHE A 513 -14.49 3.11 45.94
N THR A 514 -15.34 4.09 45.67
CA THR A 514 -16.81 4.01 45.72
C THR A 514 -17.40 4.40 44.39
N CYS A 515 -18.56 3.82 44.09
CA CYS A 515 -19.28 4.08 42.83
C CYS A 515 -19.67 5.57 42.72
N PRO A 516 -19.27 6.27 41.66
CA PRO A 516 -19.60 7.69 41.47
C PRO A 516 -21.09 7.94 41.23
N HIS A 517 -21.86 6.89 40.91
CA HIS A 517 -23.30 7.00 40.63
C HIS A 517 -24.19 6.82 41.86
N CYS A 518 -23.80 5.94 42.76
CA CYS A 518 -24.65 5.61 43.92
C CYS A 518 -23.92 5.60 45.27
N GLY A 519 -22.60 5.84 45.31
CA GLY A 519 -21.78 5.76 46.51
C GLY A 519 -21.54 4.34 47.04
N GLY A 520 -22.03 3.31 46.38
CA GLY A 520 -21.88 1.91 46.78
C GLY A 520 -20.40 1.48 46.71
N SER A 521 -20.03 0.59 47.68
CA SER A 521 -18.66 0.04 47.76
C SER A 521 -18.63 -1.47 47.94
N THR A 522 -19.81 -2.14 47.84
CA THR A 522 -19.98 -3.56 48.24
C THR A 522 -19.43 -4.53 47.20
N GLY A 523 -19.44 -4.15 45.93
CA GLY A 523 -18.93 -5.02 44.87
C GLY A 523 -18.85 -4.35 43.51
N PHE A 524 -17.89 -4.82 42.74
CA PHE A 524 -17.73 -4.45 41.34
C PHE A 524 -17.46 -5.69 40.50
N THR A 525 -17.95 -5.69 39.26
CA THR A 525 -17.59 -6.67 38.23
C THR A 525 -16.87 -5.99 37.10
N LYS A 526 -16.13 -6.75 36.30
CA LYS A 526 -15.34 -6.25 35.18
C LYS A 526 -16.06 -6.50 33.86
N GLU A 527 -15.84 -5.62 32.89
CA GLU A 527 -16.21 -5.92 31.50
C GLU A 527 -15.40 -7.12 30.99
N THR A 528 -16.05 -7.95 30.18
CA THR A 528 -15.44 -9.18 29.63
C THR A 528 -15.05 -9.07 28.16
N ASP A 529 -15.57 -8.08 27.46
CA ASP A 529 -15.24 -7.80 26.07
C ASP A 529 -13.86 -7.17 25.93
N THR A 530 -13.23 -7.38 24.79
CA THR A 530 -11.97 -6.74 24.40
C THR A 530 -12.20 -5.62 23.41
N LEU A 531 -11.25 -4.72 23.27
CA LEU A 531 -11.26 -3.70 22.24
C LEU A 531 -11.12 -4.32 20.84
N ASP A 532 -11.62 -3.61 19.86
CA ASP A 532 -11.40 -3.84 18.45
C ASP A 532 -9.91 -3.66 18.09
N GLY A 533 -9.30 -4.58 17.33
CA GLY A 533 -7.90 -4.44 16.86
C GLY A 533 -7.62 -3.14 16.09
N TRP A 534 -8.63 -2.55 15.45
CA TRP A 534 -8.50 -1.24 14.84
C TRP A 534 -8.39 -0.09 15.87
N PHE A 535 -8.76 -0.33 17.13
CA PHE A 535 -8.49 0.60 18.22
C PHE A 535 -7.03 0.51 18.65
N ASP A 536 -6.47 -0.70 18.74
CA ASP A 536 -5.05 -0.95 19.03
C ASP A 536 -4.17 -0.24 17.97
N SER A 537 -4.34 -0.60 16.70
CA SER A 537 -3.56 0.01 15.61
C SER A 537 -3.85 1.52 15.45
N GLY A 538 -5.10 1.94 15.64
CA GLY A 538 -5.49 3.35 15.62
C GLY A 538 -4.86 4.20 16.73
N SER A 539 -4.42 3.59 17.82
CA SER A 539 -3.80 4.27 18.96
C SER A 539 -2.27 4.36 18.87
N THR A 540 -1.63 3.74 17.86
CA THR A 540 -0.16 3.64 17.71
C THR A 540 0.54 5.00 17.73
N HIS A 541 -0.06 6.03 17.14
CA HIS A 541 0.51 7.38 17.10
C HIS A 541 0.61 8.05 18.49
N ILE A 542 -0.05 7.52 19.51
CA ILE A 542 0.05 7.94 20.90
C ILE A 542 0.81 6.90 21.70
N ALA A 543 0.41 5.64 21.62
CA ALA A 543 0.92 4.56 22.46
C ALA A 543 2.34 4.09 22.08
N SER A 544 2.86 4.46 20.92
CA SER A 544 4.22 4.17 20.48
C SER A 544 4.99 5.44 20.13
N MET A 545 4.57 6.13 19.08
CA MET A 545 5.33 7.25 18.52
C MET A 545 5.64 8.35 19.53
N LEU A 546 4.71 8.70 20.41
CA LEU A 546 4.94 9.71 21.47
C LEU A 546 5.79 9.19 22.62
N LEU A 547 5.82 7.87 22.87
CA LEU A 547 6.71 7.29 23.87
C LEU A 547 8.16 7.30 23.38
N ASP A 548 8.36 6.96 22.10
CA ASP A 548 9.70 6.86 21.51
C ASP A 548 10.29 8.25 21.19
N ALA A 549 9.45 9.20 20.79
CA ALA A 549 9.85 10.56 20.46
C ALA A 549 8.91 11.62 21.10
N PRO A 550 9.03 11.89 22.41
CA PRO A 550 8.18 12.86 23.09
C PRO A 550 8.25 14.25 22.44
N GLY A 551 7.08 14.80 22.12
CA GLY A 551 6.96 16.13 21.49
C GLY A 551 6.96 16.12 19.96
N VAL A 552 7.11 14.97 19.34
CA VAL A 552 7.02 14.81 17.87
C VAL A 552 5.64 14.24 17.51
N TRP A 553 4.75 15.12 17.12
CA TRP A 553 3.42 14.78 16.64
C TRP A 553 2.86 15.95 15.83
N PRO A 554 2.21 15.74 14.67
CA PRO A 554 1.93 14.46 14.00
C PRO A 554 3.16 13.88 13.29
N ALA A 555 3.06 12.63 12.81
CA ALA A 555 4.03 12.05 11.90
C ALA A 555 4.09 12.82 10.57
N ASP A 556 5.25 12.82 9.89
CA ASP A 556 5.36 13.45 8.58
C ASP A 556 4.62 12.61 7.53
N VAL A 557 4.80 11.27 7.54
CA VAL A 557 4.24 10.38 6.53
C VAL A 557 3.64 9.11 7.15
N TYR A 558 2.43 8.74 6.66
CA TYR A 558 1.86 7.40 6.71
C TYR A 558 1.88 6.79 5.30
N LEU A 559 2.24 5.52 5.18
CA LEU A 559 2.27 4.81 3.89
C LEU A 559 1.71 3.41 4.05
N GLU A 560 0.57 3.11 3.38
CA GLU A 560 -0.05 1.78 3.37
C GLU A 560 -0.83 1.52 2.06
N GLY A 561 -1.46 0.35 1.98
CA GLY A 561 -2.35 -0.01 0.89
C GLY A 561 -3.68 0.75 0.88
N GLY A 562 -4.35 0.76 -0.26
CA GLY A 562 -5.61 1.46 -0.45
C GLY A 562 -6.81 0.91 0.37
N ASP A 563 -6.69 -0.27 0.97
CA ASP A 563 -7.64 -0.83 1.93
C ASP A 563 -7.63 -0.07 3.27
N GLN A 564 -6.51 0.57 3.62
CA GLN A 564 -6.34 1.23 4.91
C GLN A 564 -7.15 2.54 5.06
N TYR A 565 -7.83 3.00 4.02
CA TYR A 565 -8.83 4.06 4.16
C TYR A 565 -10.01 3.66 5.07
N ARG A 566 -10.35 2.36 5.14
CA ARG A 566 -11.29 1.80 6.11
C ARG A 566 -10.61 1.14 7.31
N GLY A 567 -9.31 1.11 7.37
CA GLY A 567 -8.50 0.53 8.43
C GLY A 567 -7.70 1.59 9.18
N TRP A 568 -6.38 1.43 9.17
CA TRP A 568 -5.44 2.19 9.98
C TRP A 568 -5.43 3.70 9.72
N PHE A 569 -5.55 4.16 8.46
CA PHE A 569 -5.63 5.59 8.17
C PHE A 569 -6.82 6.23 8.88
N GLN A 570 -7.98 5.57 8.84
CA GLN A 570 -9.20 6.11 9.43
C GLN A 570 -9.22 5.95 10.96
N SER A 571 -8.85 4.78 11.51
CA SER A 571 -8.84 4.58 12.95
C SER A 571 -7.85 5.51 13.66
N SER A 572 -6.64 5.72 13.06
CA SER A 572 -5.66 6.71 13.55
C SER A 572 -6.19 8.14 13.49
N LEU A 573 -6.88 8.51 12.40
CA LEU A 573 -7.49 9.84 12.29
C LEU A 573 -8.54 10.06 13.37
N LEU A 574 -9.44 9.10 13.57
CA LEU A 574 -10.52 9.21 14.55
C LEU A 574 -9.98 9.31 15.99
N THR A 575 -9.02 8.47 16.36
CA THR A 575 -8.38 8.55 17.71
C THR A 575 -7.55 9.82 17.88
N GLY A 576 -6.84 10.25 16.82
CA GLY A 576 -6.07 11.49 16.80
C GLY A 576 -6.96 12.71 17.04
N VAL A 577 -8.03 12.85 16.28
CA VAL A 577 -9.01 13.94 16.44
C VAL A 577 -9.71 13.86 17.80
N ALA A 578 -10.17 12.67 18.20
CA ALA A 578 -10.85 12.50 19.47
C ALA A 578 -9.97 12.87 20.68
N VAL A 579 -8.67 12.55 20.65
CA VAL A 579 -7.78 12.77 21.81
C VAL A 579 -7.00 14.07 21.72
N ARG A 580 -6.51 14.44 20.53
CA ARG A 580 -5.61 15.57 20.30
C ARG A 580 -6.18 16.71 19.46
N GLY A 581 -7.33 16.50 18.80
CA GLY A 581 -8.02 17.52 18.01
C GLY A 581 -7.48 17.74 16.60
N ASP A 582 -6.59 16.88 16.09
CA ASP A 582 -6.05 16.99 14.73
C ASP A 582 -5.65 15.61 14.16
N ALA A 583 -5.26 15.56 12.88
CA ALA A 583 -4.78 14.37 12.22
C ALA A 583 -3.40 13.94 12.76
N PRO A 584 -3.14 12.61 12.92
CA PRO A 584 -1.86 12.11 13.42
C PRO A 584 -0.75 12.07 12.36
N TYR A 585 -1.02 12.52 11.15
CA TYR A 585 -0.11 12.52 10.00
C TYR A 585 -0.29 13.78 9.15
N ARG A 586 0.79 14.21 8.48
CA ARG A 586 0.80 15.35 7.56
C ARG A 586 0.57 14.93 6.13
N GLU A 587 1.15 13.78 5.74
CA GLU A 587 1.03 13.21 4.40
C GLU A 587 0.61 11.75 4.47
N VAL A 588 -0.22 11.33 3.52
CA VAL A 588 -0.62 9.92 3.35
C VAL A 588 -0.27 9.46 1.95
N LEU A 589 0.57 8.43 1.87
CA LEU A 589 0.92 7.76 0.64
C LEU A 589 0.17 6.43 0.54
N THR A 590 -0.43 6.18 -0.63
CA THR A 590 -1.22 4.97 -0.84
C THR A 590 -0.63 4.14 -1.97
N HIS A 591 -0.38 2.86 -1.72
CA HIS A 591 0.01 1.91 -2.76
C HIS A 591 -1.16 1.00 -3.17
N GLY A 592 -1.11 0.49 -4.41
CA GLY A 592 -2.04 -0.50 -4.92
C GLY A 592 -1.78 -1.90 -4.37
N TRP A 593 -2.53 -2.88 -4.88
CA TRP A 593 -2.40 -4.28 -4.53
C TRP A 593 -1.26 -4.96 -5.28
N THR A 594 -0.74 -6.03 -4.70
CA THR A 594 0.14 -6.94 -5.43
C THR A 594 -0.71 -8.03 -6.09
N VAL A 595 -0.60 -8.13 -7.41
CA VAL A 595 -1.39 -9.05 -8.24
C VAL A 595 -0.48 -9.98 -9.03
N ASP A 596 -1.01 -11.09 -9.53
CA ASP A 596 -0.24 -12.01 -10.38
C ASP A 596 0.08 -11.40 -11.77
N GLY A 597 0.77 -12.14 -12.62
CA GLY A 597 1.17 -11.67 -13.95
C GLY A 597 -0.01 -11.30 -14.86
N GLU A 598 -1.18 -11.88 -14.62
CA GLU A 598 -2.43 -11.63 -15.34
C GLU A 598 -3.28 -10.52 -14.70
N GLY A 599 -2.87 -9.96 -13.56
CA GLY A 599 -3.57 -8.91 -12.85
C GLY A 599 -4.66 -9.40 -11.89
N ARG A 600 -4.63 -10.67 -11.49
CA ARG A 600 -5.56 -11.24 -10.51
C ARG A 600 -4.97 -11.14 -9.10
N VAL A 601 -5.83 -10.93 -8.12
CA VAL A 601 -5.41 -10.95 -6.70
C VAL A 601 -4.79 -12.31 -6.37
N MET A 602 -3.67 -12.28 -5.65
CA MET A 602 -2.95 -13.49 -5.26
C MET A 602 -3.62 -14.16 -4.05
N HIS A 603 -4.06 -15.41 -4.21
CA HIS A 603 -4.62 -16.24 -3.15
C HIS A 603 -3.90 -17.58 -3.03
N LYS A 604 -3.68 -18.05 -1.80
CA LYS A 604 -3.08 -19.38 -1.55
C LYS A 604 -3.92 -20.51 -2.16
N SER A 605 -5.24 -20.38 -2.15
CA SER A 605 -6.17 -21.36 -2.71
C SER A 605 -6.10 -21.46 -4.25
N LEU A 606 -5.70 -20.39 -4.93
CA LEU A 606 -5.53 -20.36 -6.39
C LEU A 606 -4.12 -20.81 -6.83
N GLY A 607 -3.18 -20.99 -5.89
CA GLY A 607 -1.80 -21.38 -6.19
C GLY A 607 -1.01 -20.33 -6.99
N ASN A 608 -1.52 -19.09 -7.10
CA ASN A 608 -0.87 -17.99 -7.82
C ASN A 608 -0.07 -17.05 -6.92
N GLY A 609 0.03 -17.37 -5.62
CA GLY A 609 0.78 -16.56 -4.65
C GLY A 609 2.28 -16.74 -4.80
N ILE A 610 3.02 -15.63 -4.85
CA ILE A 610 4.48 -15.56 -4.82
C ILE A 610 4.89 -14.87 -3.53
N ALA A 611 5.88 -15.42 -2.82
CA ALA A 611 6.42 -14.84 -1.60
C ALA A 611 7.86 -14.33 -1.80
N PRO A 612 8.32 -13.36 -1.00
CA PRO A 612 9.73 -12.91 -1.04
C PRO A 612 10.71 -14.06 -0.86
N GLY A 613 10.36 -15.06 -0.02
CA GLY A 613 11.15 -16.27 0.20
C GLY A 613 11.36 -17.14 -1.04
N ASP A 614 10.52 -17.03 -2.07
CA ASP A 614 10.63 -17.73 -3.34
C ASP A 614 11.53 -16.97 -4.33
N ILE A 615 11.59 -15.65 -4.22
CA ILE A 615 12.28 -14.75 -5.15
C ILE A 615 13.73 -14.48 -4.71
N ILE A 616 13.94 -14.20 -3.43
CA ILE A 616 15.26 -13.86 -2.90
C ILE A 616 16.34 -14.93 -3.21
N PRO A 617 16.08 -16.24 -3.06
CA PRO A 617 17.07 -17.26 -3.38
C PRO A 617 17.46 -17.32 -4.86
N LYS A 618 16.61 -16.86 -5.76
CA LYS A 618 16.84 -16.84 -7.23
C LYS A 618 17.52 -15.55 -7.69
N TYR A 619 17.03 -14.41 -7.21
CA TYR A 619 17.35 -13.12 -7.79
C TYR A 619 18.04 -12.16 -6.80
N GLY A 620 17.84 -12.33 -5.49
CA GLY A 620 18.32 -11.42 -4.45
C GLY A 620 17.27 -10.39 -4.02
N ALA A 621 17.53 -9.74 -2.89
CA ALA A 621 16.64 -8.71 -2.33
C ALA A 621 16.63 -7.42 -3.16
N ASP A 622 17.78 -6.99 -3.70
CA ASP A 622 17.85 -5.79 -4.56
C ASP A 622 16.93 -5.88 -5.79
N ILE A 623 16.64 -7.10 -6.31
CA ILE A 623 15.71 -7.26 -7.42
C ILE A 623 14.25 -7.08 -6.97
N ILE A 624 13.89 -7.50 -5.74
CA ILE A 624 12.56 -7.19 -5.17
C ILE A 624 12.44 -5.67 -4.94
N ARG A 625 13.48 -5.03 -4.42
CA ARG A 625 13.52 -3.57 -4.22
C ARG A 625 13.39 -2.83 -5.55
N LEU A 626 14.09 -3.29 -6.58
CA LEU A 626 13.95 -2.73 -7.94
C LEU A 626 12.54 -2.95 -8.49
N TRP A 627 11.89 -4.09 -8.18
CA TRP A 627 10.49 -4.34 -8.55
C TRP A 627 9.57 -3.31 -7.90
N ALA A 628 9.70 -3.05 -6.60
CA ALA A 628 8.90 -2.05 -5.89
C ALA A 628 9.06 -0.63 -6.47
N ALA A 629 10.21 -0.33 -7.10
CA ALA A 629 10.52 0.94 -7.75
C ALA A 629 10.43 0.89 -9.29
N SER A 630 9.84 -0.15 -9.89
CA SER A 630 9.88 -0.32 -11.37
C SER A 630 8.67 0.22 -12.11
N ALA A 631 7.59 0.49 -11.41
CA ALA A 631 6.33 0.97 -11.93
C ALA A 631 5.70 1.96 -10.93
N ASP A 632 4.62 2.62 -11.35
CA ASP A 632 3.83 3.47 -10.47
C ASP A 632 3.14 2.59 -9.41
N TYR A 633 3.65 2.63 -8.19
CA TYR A 633 3.16 1.83 -7.06
C TYR A 633 1.78 2.25 -6.56
N THR A 634 1.27 3.41 -6.96
CA THR A 634 -0.10 3.83 -6.64
C THR A 634 -1.16 2.99 -7.37
N GLN A 635 -0.73 2.27 -8.41
CA GLN A 635 -1.51 1.28 -9.15
C GLN A 635 -1.18 -0.14 -8.68
N ASP A 636 -1.98 -1.12 -9.14
CA ASP A 636 -1.73 -2.52 -8.83
C ASP A 636 -0.39 -3.02 -9.41
N MET A 637 0.43 -3.58 -8.55
CA MET A 637 1.76 -4.04 -8.87
C MET A 637 1.77 -5.52 -9.28
N ARG A 638 2.00 -5.77 -10.57
CA ARG A 638 2.10 -7.14 -11.10
C ARG A 638 3.38 -7.83 -10.65
N CYS A 639 3.25 -9.11 -10.31
CA CYS A 639 4.32 -9.94 -9.79
C CYS A 639 4.36 -11.29 -10.51
N SER A 640 5.46 -11.60 -11.20
CA SER A 640 5.69 -12.88 -11.86
C SER A 640 7.19 -13.14 -12.05
N ASP A 641 7.58 -14.40 -12.20
CA ASP A 641 9.00 -14.78 -12.43
C ASP A 641 9.57 -14.11 -13.71
N ASN A 642 8.75 -13.94 -14.74
CA ASN A 642 9.17 -13.24 -15.97
C ASN A 642 9.49 -11.75 -15.72
N ILE A 643 8.71 -11.08 -14.87
CA ILE A 643 8.98 -9.68 -14.49
C ILE A 643 10.31 -9.58 -13.74
N PHE A 644 10.56 -10.46 -12.77
CA PHE A 644 11.85 -10.47 -12.04
C PHE A 644 13.03 -10.77 -12.95
N LYS A 645 12.87 -11.64 -13.94
CA LYS A 645 13.90 -11.89 -14.94
C LYS A 645 14.21 -10.64 -15.77
N GLN A 646 13.19 -9.93 -16.26
CA GLN A 646 13.37 -8.69 -17.02
C GLN A 646 14.04 -7.59 -16.16
N LEU A 647 13.66 -7.49 -14.88
CA LEU A 647 14.29 -6.56 -13.95
C LEU A 647 15.75 -6.91 -13.67
N SER A 648 16.07 -8.19 -13.60
CA SER A 648 17.46 -8.64 -13.48
C SER A 648 18.30 -8.22 -14.69
N ASP A 649 17.75 -8.24 -15.90
CA ASP A 649 18.44 -7.77 -17.10
C ASP A 649 18.66 -6.24 -17.05
N LYS A 650 17.69 -5.46 -16.59
CA LYS A 650 17.84 -4.02 -16.37
C LYS A 650 18.89 -3.72 -15.29
N TYR A 651 18.83 -4.41 -14.17
CA TYR A 651 19.80 -4.33 -13.09
C TYR A 651 21.23 -4.58 -13.58
N LEU A 652 21.43 -5.62 -14.39
CA LEU A 652 22.77 -5.94 -14.93
C LEU A 652 23.34 -4.82 -15.79
N LYS A 653 22.53 -4.02 -16.49
CA LYS A 653 23.02 -2.84 -17.25
C LYS A 653 23.63 -1.81 -16.29
N ILE A 654 22.93 -1.45 -15.22
CA ILE A 654 23.43 -0.50 -14.21
C ILE A 654 24.72 -1.04 -13.59
N ARG A 655 24.72 -2.30 -13.13
CA ARG A 655 25.90 -2.93 -12.52
C ARG A 655 27.11 -2.99 -13.45
N ASN A 656 26.89 -3.33 -14.73
CA ASN A 656 27.97 -3.40 -15.71
C ASN A 656 28.58 -2.04 -16.00
N THR A 657 27.78 -0.98 -16.04
CA THR A 657 28.25 0.41 -16.14
C THR A 657 29.15 0.76 -14.95
N ALA A 658 28.70 0.51 -13.72
CA ALA A 658 29.48 0.75 -12.52
C ALA A 658 30.80 -0.06 -12.53
N ARG A 659 30.73 -1.35 -12.89
CA ARG A 659 31.92 -2.23 -12.95
C ARG A 659 32.93 -1.75 -13.98
N TYR A 660 32.47 -1.28 -15.15
CA TYR A 660 33.36 -0.72 -16.17
C TYR A 660 34.07 0.52 -15.66
N ILE A 661 33.35 1.43 -15.00
CA ILE A 661 33.92 2.63 -14.41
C ILE A 661 34.95 2.29 -13.35
N LEU A 662 34.57 1.43 -12.37
CA LEU A 662 35.46 0.96 -11.29
C LEU A 662 36.78 0.40 -11.84
N GLY A 663 36.71 -0.40 -12.89
CA GLY A 663 37.89 -0.95 -13.53
C GLY A 663 38.86 0.09 -14.12
N ASN A 664 38.32 1.21 -14.59
CA ASN A 664 39.06 2.30 -15.19
C ASN A 664 39.52 3.37 -14.20
N LEU A 665 39.13 3.27 -12.95
CA LEU A 665 39.61 4.11 -11.85
C LEU A 665 40.86 3.52 -11.16
N ASP A 666 41.42 2.40 -11.64
CA ASP A 666 42.70 1.86 -11.11
C ASP A 666 43.81 2.91 -11.11
N GLY A 667 44.32 3.26 -9.93
CA GLY A 667 45.31 4.28 -9.70
C GLY A 667 44.83 5.72 -9.86
N PHE A 668 43.53 5.97 -9.74
CA PHE A 668 42.98 7.32 -9.67
C PHE A 668 42.83 7.73 -8.21
N ASP A 669 43.30 8.93 -7.89
CA ASP A 669 43.11 9.58 -6.60
C ASP A 669 42.07 10.71 -6.75
N PRO A 670 40.93 10.70 -6.05
CA PRO A 670 39.96 11.80 -6.09
C PRO A 670 40.53 13.16 -5.73
N ALA A 671 41.58 13.23 -4.90
CA ALA A 671 42.27 14.47 -4.53
C ALA A 671 42.99 15.11 -5.71
N GLU A 672 43.32 14.34 -6.76
CA GLU A 672 43.98 14.79 -7.99
C GLU A 672 43.00 15.02 -9.15
N SER A 673 41.71 15.24 -8.83
CA SER A 673 40.67 15.51 -9.85
C SER A 673 40.97 16.75 -10.69
N VAL A 674 40.73 16.64 -11.99
CA VAL A 674 40.87 17.77 -12.93
C VAL A 674 39.73 18.75 -12.72
N ALA A 675 40.04 20.05 -12.58
CA ALA A 675 39.00 21.06 -12.45
C ALA A 675 38.09 21.08 -13.69
N PHE A 676 36.80 21.33 -13.51
CA PHE A 676 35.83 21.34 -14.64
C PHE A 676 36.27 22.26 -15.81
N ALA A 677 36.81 23.43 -15.50
CA ALA A 677 37.29 24.37 -16.50
C ALA A 677 38.39 23.76 -17.40
N ASP A 678 39.22 22.87 -16.83
CA ASP A 678 40.39 22.29 -17.51
C ASP A 678 40.08 20.89 -18.11
N MET A 679 38.86 20.35 -17.90
CA MET A 679 38.41 19.10 -18.52
C MET A 679 38.29 19.22 -20.03
N LEU A 680 38.45 18.10 -20.73
CA LEU A 680 38.17 18.03 -22.16
C LEU A 680 36.68 18.19 -22.45
N PRO A 681 36.30 18.75 -23.65
CA PRO A 681 34.89 19.08 -23.95
C PRO A 681 33.90 17.93 -23.75
N LEU A 682 34.24 16.69 -24.17
CA LEU A 682 33.42 15.52 -24.02
C LEU A 682 33.24 15.13 -22.54
N ASP A 683 34.26 15.34 -21.71
CA ASP A 683 34.19 15.06 -20.28
C ASP A 683 33.31 16.09 -19.55
N LYS A 684 33.38 17.37 -19.96
CA LYS A 684 32.47 18.43 -19.52
C LYS A 684 31.02 18.09 -19.88
N TRP A 685 30.78 17.57 -21.09
CA TRP A 685 29.45 17.11 -21.48
C TRP A 685 28.91 16.01 -20.53
N ALA A 686 29.71 14.99 -20.25
CA ALA A 686 29.31 13.92 -19.36
C ALA A 686 28.97 14.42 -17.94
N VAL A 687 29.76 15.35 -17.42
CA VAL A 687 29.53 15.96 -16.10
C VAL A 687 28.28 16.85 -16.10
N SER A 688 28.04 17.60 -17.19
CA SER A 688 26.82 18.40 -17.37
C SER A 688 25.57 17.51 -17.38
N ARG A 689 25.58 16.41 -18.16
CA ARG A 689 24.47 15.44 -18.19
C ARG A 689 24.23 14.80 -16.85
N LEU A 690 25.27 14.59 -16.04
CA LEU A 690 25.14 14.13 -14.66
C LEU A 690 24.35 15.10 -13.78
N GLN A 691 24.51 16.44 -14.00
CA GLN A 691 23.74 17.42 -13.23
C GLN A 691 22.24 17.30 -13.52
N ASP A 692 21.87 17.06 -14.77
CA ASP A 692 20.47 16.82 -15.17
C ASP A 692 19.92 15.56 -14.54
N LEU A 693 20.72 14.49 -14.48
CA LEU A 693 20.32 13.24 -13.80
C LEU A 693 20.07 13.47 -12.31
N ILE A 694 21.00 14.16 -11.62
CA ILE A 694 20.88 14.44 -10.17
C ILE A 694 19.59 15.21 -9.88
N GLU A 695 19.34 16.29 -10.60
CA GLU A 695 18.14 17.11 -10.43
C GLU A 695 16.87 16.30 -10.67
N ARG A 696 16.81 15.56 -11.77
CA ARG A 696 15.65 14.73 -12.13
C ARG A 696 15.37 13.64 -11.10
N VAL A 697 16.41 12.95 -10.63
CA VAL A 697 16.24 11.85 -9.66
C VAL A 697 15.86 12.38 -8.29
N ARG A 698 16.45 13.49 -7.83
CA ARG A 698 16.05 14.11 -6.55
C ARG A 698 14.61 14.59 -6.59
N THR A 699 14.20 15.29 -7.67
CA THR A 699 12.81 15.71 -7.85
C THR A 699 11.84 14.52 -7.81
N ALA A 700 12.21 13.39 -8.45
CA ALA A 700 11.41 12.19 -8.43
C ALA A 700 11.30 11.59 -7.02
N TYR A 701 12.38 11.55 -6.24
CA TYR A 701 12.35 11.08 -4.85
C TYR A 701 11.54 12.02 -3.95
N ASP A 702 11.67 13.35 -4.12
CA ASP A 702 10.91 14.32 -3.35
C ASP A 702 9.40 14.21 -3.60
N ASN A 703 9.01 13.81 -4.81
CA ASN A 703 7.61 13.56 -5.20
C ASN A 703 7.17 12.10 -4.98
N TYR A 704 8.00 11.26 -4.36
CA TYR A 704 7.73 9.82 -4.16
C TYR A 704 7.56 9.02 -5.46
N GLU A 705 8.12 9.49 -6.59
CA GLU A 705 8.05 8.86 -7.92
C GLU A 705 9.25 7.92 -8.15
N PHE A 706 9.35 6.84 -7.38
CA PHE A 706 10.53 5.94 -7.40
C PHE A 706 10.79 5.31 -8.77
N HIS A 707 9.73 5.04 -9.54
CA HIS A 707 9.86 4.50 -10.89
C HIS A 707 10.50 5.51 -11.87
N THR A 708 10.18 6.79 -11.73
CA THR A 708 10.81 7.88 -12.51
C THR A 708 12.30 7.98 -12.19
N ALA A 709 12.67 7.89 -10.91
CA ALA A 709 14.07 7.89 -10.46
C ALA A 709 14.87 6.72 -11.05
N THR A 710 14.37 5.49 -10.88
CA THR A 710 15.07 4.28 -11.37
C THR A 710 15.15 4.23 -12.88
N TYR A 711 14.12 4.68 -13.60
CA TYR A 711 14.13 4.77 -15.05
C TYR A 711 15.17 5.79 -15.53
N ALA A 712 15.26 6.96 -14.89
CA ALA A 712 16.23 7.99 -15.25
C ALA A 712 17.67 7.46 -15.10
N ILE A 713 17.99 6.80 -13.98
CA ILE A 713 19.33 6.22 -13.73
C ILE A 713 19.62 5.11 -14.76
N HIS A 714 18.68 4.19 -15.00
CA HIS A 714 18.87 3.14 -15.98
C HIS A 714 19.12 3.69 -17.39
N ASN A 715 18.31 4.67 -17.81
CA ASN A 715 18.46 5.31 -19.14
C ASN A 715 19.81 6.01 -19.28
N PHE A 716 20.24 6.76 -18.27
CA PHE A 716 21.54 7.40 -18.23
C PHE A 716 22.67 6.37 -18.39
N CYS A 717 22.63 5.27 -17.65
CA CYS A 717 23.62 4.19 -17.75
C CYS A 717 23.67 3.58 -19.15
N VAL A 718 22.53 3.36 -19.78
CA VAL A 718 22.47 2.67 -21.09
C VAL A 718 22.75 3.63 -22.23
N VAL A 719 22.04 4.73 -22.31
CA VAL A 719 22.05 5.63 -23.49
C VAL A 719 23.25 6.56 -23.45
N GLU A 720 23.42 7.30 -22.38
CA GLU A 720 24.43 8.36 -22.31
C GLU A 720 25.81 7.78 -21.97
N MET A 721 25.86 6.88 -20.99
CA MET A 721 27.15 6.30 -20.58
C MET A 721 27.59 5.15 -21.49
N SER A 722 26.89 4.01 -21.49
CA SER A 722 27.38 2.81 -22.18
C SER A 722 27.41 2.91 -23.69
N ASN A 723 26.36 3.50 -24.31
CA ASN A 723 26.25 3.60 -25.77
C ASN A 723 27.04 4.79 -26.39
N PHE A 724 27.46 5.70 -25.53
CA PHE A 724 28.21 6.88 -26.04
C PHE A 724 29.48 7.13 -25.25
N TYR A 725 29.38 7.77 -24.09
CA TYR A 725 30.53 8.37 -23.41
C TYR A 725 31.63 7.33 -23.10
N LEU A 726 31.26 6.24 -22.41
CA LEU A 726 32.25 5.22 -22.04
C LEU A 726 32.86 4.47 -23.22
N ASP A 727 32.13 4.35 -24.33
CA ASP A 727 32.66 3.72 -25.54
C ASP A 727 33.67 4.63 -26.27
N VAL A 728 33.37 5.91 -26.35
CA VAL A 728 34.25 6.92 -26.99
C VAL A 728 35.55 7.10 -26.20
N ILE A 729 35.48 7.25 -24.87
CA ILE A 729 36.69 7.52 -24.05
C ILE A 729 37.55 6.28 -23.82
N LYS A 730 37.13 5.11 -24.28
CA LYS A 730 37.83 3.84 -24.07
C LYS A 730 39.26 3.85 -24.61
N ASP A 731 39.47 4.41 -25.77
CA ASP A 731 40.80 4.55 -26.37
C ASP A 731 41.72 5.42 -25.51
N ARG A 732 41.21 6.53 -25.00
CA ARG A 732 41.95 7.45 -24.10
C ARG A 732 42.32 6.77 -22.80
N LEU A 733 41.37 6.09 -22.16
CA LEU A 733 41.58 5.39 -20.88
C LEU A 733 42.67 4.30 -21.02
N TYR A 734 42.66 3.58 -22.14
CA TYR A 734 43.55 2.43 -22.33
C TYR A 734 44.91 2.78 -22.95
N CYS A 735 44.93 3.72 -23.89
CA CYS A 735 46.11 3.96 -24.75
C CYS A 735 46.88 5.19 -24.37
N ASP A 736 46.32 6.17 -23.65
CA ASP A 736 47.08 7.36 -23.27
C ASP A 736 47.96 7.09 -22.03
N SER A 737 48.95 7.97 -21.84
CA SER A 737 49.82 7.93 -20.65
C SER A 737 48.97 8.05 -19.36
N ARG A 738 49.38 7.37 -18.30
CA ARG A 738 48.68 7.38 -17.04
C ARG A 738 48.43 8.77 -16.47
N GLU A 739 49.41 9.66 -16.61
CA GLU A 739 49.40 11.01 -16.06
C GLU A 739 48.94 12.06 -17.06
N SER A 740 48.51 11.66 -18.27
CA SER A 740 48.04 12.62 -19.27
C SER A 740 46.76 13.32 -18.85
N LEU A 741 46.64 14.61 -19.16
CA LEU A 741 45.38 15.34 -18.94
C LEU A 741 44.21 14.66 -19.61
N SER A 742 44.38 14.11 -20.81
CA SER A 742 43.34 13.37 -21.54
C SER A 742 42.78 12.21 -20.73
N ARG A 743 43.63 11.40 -20.12
CA ARG A 743 43.19 10.26 -19.29
C ARG A 743 42.64 10.71 -17.95
N ARG A 744 43.32 11.65 -17.26
CA ARG A 744 42.90 12.17 -15.95
C ARG A 744 41.55 12.89 -16.01
N SER A 745 41.33 13.67 -17.06
CA SER A 745 40.04 14.34 -17.32
C SER A 745 38.92 13.32 -17.46
N ALA A 746 39.11 12.24 -18.24
CA ALA A 746 38.14 11.16 -18.36
C ALA A 746 37.92 10.43 -17.04
N GLN A 747 39.01 10.12 -16.30
CA GLN A 747 38.89 9.45 -14.98
C GLN A 747 38.13 10.31 -13.98
N THR A 748 38.37 11.62 -13.93
CA THR A 748 37.61 12.53 -13.07
C THR A 748 36.13 12.54 -13.42
N ALA A 749 35.77 12.58 -14.69
CA ALA A 749 34.36 12.59 -15.11
C ALA A 749 33.67 11.28 -14.74
N ILE A 750 34.29 10.10 -15.00
CA ILE A 750 33.67 8.81 -14.65
C ILE A 750 33.63 8.57 -13.13
N TYR A 751 34.60 9.13 -12.37
CA TYR A 751 34.54 9.10 -10.90
C TYR A 751 33.32 9.87 -10.37
N GLN A 752 33.10 11.13 -10.86
CA GLN A 752 31.94 11.93 -10.47
C GLN A 752 30.63 11.23 -10.85
N VAL A 753 30.59 10.62 -12.05
CA VAL A 753 29.41 9.82 -12.48
C VAL A 753 29.16 8.65 -11.52
N LEU A 754 30.20 7.90 -11.16
CA LEU A 754 30.07 6.75 -10.28
C LEU A 754 29.64 7.13 -8.87
N ASP A 755 30.26 8.16 -8.29
CA ASP A 755 29.93 8.68 -6.97
C ASP A 755 28.46 9.09 -6.89
N ALA A 756 28.02 10.00 -7.76
CA ALA A 756 26.66 10.49 -7.77
C ALA A 756 25.64 9.36 -8.05
N MET A 757 25.91 8.53 -9.06
CA MET A 757 25.05 7.41 -9.40
C MET A 757 24.90 6.41 -8.22
N THR A 758 25.96 6.12 -7.50
CA THR A 758 25.96 5.20 -6.36
C THR A 758 25.07 5.73 -5.23
N ARG A 759 25.23 7.03 -4.91
CA ARG A 759 24.39 7.67 -3.88
C ARG A 759 22.91 7.76 -4.32
N LEU A 760 22.64 8.07 -5.59
CA LEU A 760 21.28 8.11 -6.14
C LEU A 760 20.59 6.74 -6.15
N LEU A 761 21.37 5.67 -6.31
CA LEU A 761 20.87 4.28 -6.25
C LEU A 761 20.61 3.77 -4.83
N ALA A 762 21.30 4.33 -3.82
CA ALA A 762 21.32 3.81 -2.46
C ALA A 762 19.93 3.62 -1.81
N PRO A 763 18.92 4.47 -2.04
CA PRO A 763 17.58 4.20 -1.50
C PRO A 763 16.95 2.93 -2.05
N VAL A 764 17.13 2.61 -3.34
CA VAL A 764 16.46 1.49 -4.01
C VAL A 764 17.33 0.23 -4.04
N LEU A 765 18.55 0.31 -4.58
CA LEU A 765 19.48 -0.81 -4.72
C LEU A 765 20.55 -0.75 -3.61
N CYS A 766 20.10 -0.82 -2.36
CA CYS A 766 20.94 -0.54 -1.20
C CYS A 766 22.16 -1.46 -1.08
N PHE A 767 22.01 -2.75 -1.38
CA PHE A 767 23.14 -3.69 -1.34
C PHE A 767 24.13 -3.42 -2.47
N THR A 768 23.63 -3.23 -3.69
CA THR A 768 24.50 -2.96 -4.84
C THR A 768 25.20 -1.60 -4.73
N ALA A 769 24.50 -0.57 -4.26
CA ALA A 769 25.09 0.73 -4.03
C ALA A 769 26.23 0.68 -3.00
N ASP A 770 26.01 -0.04 -1.90
CA ASP A 770 27.05 -0.21 -0.87
C ASP A 770 28.22 -1.06 -1.38
N GLU A 771 27.96 -2.11 -2.18
CA GLU A 771 29.01 -2.89 -2.84
C GLU A 771 29.87 -2.04 -3.77
N ILE A 772 29.28 -1.13 -4.55
CA ILE A 772 29.99 -0.19 -5.41
C ILE A 772 30.78 0.79 -4.55
N TRP A 773 30.14 1.35 -3.51
CA TRP A 773 30.77 2.30 -2.59
C TRP A 773 32.05 1.75 -1.99
N LEU A 774 32.00 0.56 -1.42
CA LEU A 774 33.17 -0.09 -0.82
C LEU A 774 34.29 -0.43 -1.82
N ALA A 775 34.00 -0.43 -3.13
CA ALA A 775 34.97 -0.75 -4.17
C ALA A 775 35.57 0.47 -4.87
N MET A 776 35.05 1.69 -4.62
CA MET A 776 35.52 2.92 -5.27
C MET A 776 36.51 3.70 -4.38
N PRO A 777 37.33 4.57 -4.95
CA PRO A 777 38.16 5.51 -4.16
C PRO A 777 37.31 6.60 -3.54
N HIS A 778 37.71 7.13 -2.37
CA HIS A 778 36.99 8.15 -1.61
C HIS A 778 37.86 9.37 -1.34
N THR A 779 37.20 10.50 -1.14
CA THR A 779 37.81 11.70 -0.58
C THR A 779 37.87 11.62 0.95
N GLU A 780 38.70 12.43 1.60
CA GLU A 780 38.76 12.51 3.06
C GLU A 780 37.44 13.00 3.72
N ALA A 781 36.58 13.67 2.95
CA ALA A 781 35.31 14.19 3.45
C ALA A 781 34.19 13.13 3.47
N GLU A 782 34.41 11.99 2.83
CA GLU A 782 33.43 10.93 2.69
C GLU A 782 33.62 9.83 3.76
N ASP A 783 32.48 9.29 4.24
CA ASP A 783 32.54 8.10 5.07
C ASP A 783 32.59 6.85 4.18
N ALA A 784 33.77 6.28 4.09
CA ALA A 784 34.02 5.11 3.23
C ALA A 784 33.39 3.82 3.76
N ARG A 785 32.82 3.78 5.00
CA ARG A 785 32.26 2.58 5.62
C ARG A 785 30.96 2.11 4.98
N ALA A 786 30.09 3.05 4.56
CA ALA A 786 28.83 2.75 3.91
C ALA A 786 28.28 3.97 3.13
N VAL A 787 27.63 3.72 2.00
CA VAL A 787 27.05 4.80 1.18
C VAL A 787 25.96 5.59 1.93
N ALA A 788 25.19 4.90 2.79
CA ALA A 788 24.11 5.52 3.58
C ALA A 788 24.61 6.53 4.63
N LEU A 789 25.89 6.57 4.92
CA LEU A 789 26.55 7.53 5.82
C LEU A 789 26.99 8.81 5.08
N ASN A 790 26.56 9.03 3.85
CA ASN A 790 26.94 10.17 3.03
C ASN A 790 25.70 10.91 2.51
N ASP A 791 25.86 12.18 2.13
CA ASP A 791 24.78 13.02 1.62
C ASP A 791 24.40 12.63 0.18
N MET A 792 23.13 12.84 -0.17
CA MET A 792 22.69 12.80 -1.56
C MET A 792 23.43 13.88 -2.38
N PRO A 793 23.83 13.57 -3.64
CA PRO A 793 24.45 14.57 -4.48
C PRO A 793 23.46 15.70 -4.79
N GLU A 794 23.99 16.92 -4.89
CA GLU A 794 23.24 18.09 -5.31
C GLU A 794 23.68 18.54 -6.69
N ALA A 795 22.72 18.95 -7.52
CA ALA A 795 23.03 19.50 -8.83
C ALA A 795 23.76 20.85 -8.68
N ASN A 796 24.88 20.99 -9.40
CA ASN A 796 25.70 22.20 -9.38
C ASN A 796 25.62 22.91 -10.73
N ALA A 797 25.00 24.07 -10.76
CA ALA A 797 24.87 24.87 -11.97
C ALA A 797 26.23 25.27 -12.61
N ALA A 798 27.30 25.39 -11.81
CA ALA A 798 28.65 25.71 -12.33
C ALA A 798 29.30 24.56 -13.12
N LEU A 799 28.73 23.35 -13.02
CA LEU A 799 29.19 22.17 -13.77
C LEU A 799 28.32 21.89 -15.01
N ARG A 800 27.46 22.81 -15.39
CA ARG A 800 26.62 22.71 -16.60
C ARG A 800 27.30 23.39 -17.79
N LEU A 801 27.03 22.86 -18.95
CA LEU A 801 27.38 23.53 -20.21
C LEU A 801 26.48 24.74 -20.45
N SER A 802 26.96 25.71 -21.21
CA SER A 802 26.11 26.78 -21.72
C SER A 802 25.12 26.27 -22.78
N GLU A 803 24.06 27.01 -23.02
CA GLU A 803 23.06 26.65 -24.03
C GLU A 803 23.67 26.45 -25.42
N SER A 804 24.71 27.25 -25.80
CA SER A 804 25.42 27.10 -27.06
C SER A 804 26.24 25.80 -27.12
N GLU A 805 26.89 25.40 -26.01
CA GLU A 805 27.63 24.13 -25.94
C GLU A 805 26.69 22.93 -25.97
N GLU A 806 25.53 23.01 -25.30
CA GLU A 806 24.51 21.97 -25.37
C GLU A 806 23.93 21.81 -26.78
N ALA A 807 23.65 22.91 -27.46
CA ALA A 807 23.22 22.91 -28.85
C ALA A 807 24.28 22.30 -29.79
N HIS A 808 25.56 22.61 -29.56
CA HIS A 808 26.68 22.00 -30.27
C HIS A 808 26.70 20.47 -30.07
N TRP A 809 26.69 19.98 -28.85
CA TRP A 809 26.67 18.54 -28.55
C TRP A 809 25.42 17.81 -29.10
N SER A 810 24.28 18.48 -29.12
CA SER A 810 23.07 17.94 -29.76
C SER A 810 23.30 17.71 -31.28
N LYS A 811 24.01 18.63 -31.98
CA LYS A 811 24.37 18.45 -33.38
C LYS A 811 25.34 17.28 -33.55
N VAL A 812 26.40 17.21 -32.71
CA VAL A 812 27.37 16.09 -32.71
C VAL A 812 26.66 14.74 -32.57
N MET A 813 25.71 14.63 -31.62
CA MET A 813 24.95 13.39 -31.39
C MET A 813 24.09 12.98 -32.59
N ARG A 814 23.49 13.95 -33.29
CA ARG A 814 22.70 13.71 -34.51
C ARG A 814 23.57 13.20 -35.64
N VAL A 815 24.72 13.82 -35.88
CA VAL A 815 25.71 13.37 -36.88
C VAL A 815 26.20 11.96 -36.53
N ARG A 816 26.57 11.72 -35.28
CA ARG A 816 27.02 10.40 -34.82
C ARG A 816 25.97 9.31 -35.02
N ALA A 817 24.70 9.60 -34.78
CA ALA A 817 23.62 8.67 -35.00
C ALA A 817 23.51 8.23 -36.47
N ASP A 818 23.63 9.15 -37.41
CA ASP A 818 23.63 8.87 -38.84
C ASP A 818 24.89 8.10 -39.29
N VAL A 819 26.05 8.43 -38.74
CA VAL A 819 27.31 7.69 -38.96
C VAL A 819 27.17 6.24 -38.45
N ASN A 820 26.67 6.06 -37.25
CA ASN A 820 26.48 4.73 -36.67
C ASN A 820 25.54 3.85 -37.52
N LYS A 821 24.45 4.43 -38.05
CA LYS A 821 23.54 3.73 -38.94
C LYS A 821 24.25 3.27 -40.23
N ALA A 822 25.06 4.16 -40.85
CA ALA A 822 25.83 3.84 -42.04
C ALA A 822 26.88 2.74 -41.75
N LEU A 823 27.56 2.79 -40.60
CA LEU A 823 28.52 1.76 -40.16
C LEU A 823 27.84 0.40 -39.93
N GLU A 824 26.63 0.36 -39.37
CA GLU A 824 25.86 -0.88 -39.17
C GLU A 824 25.49 -1.52 -40.51
N LEU A 825 25.05 -0.73 -41.49
CA LEU A 825 24.74 -1.21 -42.82
C LEU A 825 26.02 -1.76 -43.51
N ALA A 826 27.14 -1.00 -43.44
CA ALA A 826 28.44 -1.44 -44.02
C ALA A 826 28.94 -2.76 -43.35
N ARG A 827 28.66 -2.98 -42.06
CA ARG A 827 28.97 -4.24 -41.36
C ARG A 827 28.06 -5.39 -41.81
N ALA A 828 26.79 -5.11 -41.96
CA ALA A 828 25.82 -6.10 -42.44
C ALA A 828 26.18 -6.60 -43.84
N GLU A 829 26.67 -5.68 -44.69
CA GLU A 829 27.19 -5.96 -46.04
C GLU A 829 28.61 -6.55 -46.06
N LYS A 830 29.24 -6.69 -44.87
CA LYS A 830 30.61 -7.19 -44.69
C LYS A 830 31.69 -6.30 -45.38
N LEU A 831 31.39 -5.03 -45.62
CA LEU A 831 32.31 -4.08 -46.18
C LEU A 831 33.44 -3.74 -45.17
N ILE A 832 33.07 -3.64 -43.88
CA ILE A 832 33.97 -3.46 -42.75
C ILE A 832 33.76 -4.52 -41.65
N GLY A 833 34.81 -4.83 -40.89
CA GLY A 833 34.71 -5.74 -39.74
C GLY A 833 34.39 -5.00 -38.44
N LYS A 834 35.07 -3.91 -38.17
CA LYS A 834 34.90 -3.05 -36.99
C LYS A 834 34.82 -1.58 -37.43
N PRO A 835 34.18 -0.71 -36.62
CA PRO A 835 34.13 0.71 -36.91
C PRO A 835 35.53 1.35 -37.17
N LEU A 836 36.53 0.95 -36.37
CA LEU A 836 37.95 1.40 -36.57
C LEU A 836 38.58 0.93 -37.88
N ASP A 837 37.96 0.03 -38.64
CA ASP A 837 38.44 -0.31 -39.99
C ASP A 837 37.89 0.64 -41.07
N ALA A 838 36.98 1.53 -40.68
CA ALA A 838 36.30 2.43 -41.63
C ALA A 838 37.03 3.74 -41.84
N ARG A 839 36.92 4.21 -43.10
CA ARG A 839 37.01 5.60 -43.51
C ARG A 839 35.59 6.10 -43.79
N VAL A 840 35.19 7.17 -43.15
CA VAL A 840 33.88 7.81 -43.30
C VAL A 840 34.02 9.11 -44.05
N THR A 841 33.20 9.33 -45.07
CA THR A 841 33.09 10.66 -45.74
C THR A 841 31.68 11.19 -45.49
N LEU A 842 31.60 12.36 -44.86
CA LEU A 842 30.37 13.10 -44.63
C LEU A 842 30.18 14.09 -45.80
N TYR A 843 29.16 13.85 -46.61
CA TYR A 843 28.74 14.80 -47.63
C TYR A 843 27.69 15.74 -47.05
N VAL A 844 28.02 17.05 -46.98
CA VAL A 844 27.17 18.09 -46.43
C VAL A 844 26.56 18.88 -47.58
N SER A 845 25.24 18.77 -47.75
CA SER A 845 24.53 19.50 -48.78
C SER A 845 24.61 21.03 -48.56
N GLU A 846 24.34 21.83 -49.58
CA GLU A 846 24.33 23.28 -49.47
C GLU A 846 23.35 23.78 -48.41
N ALA A 847 22.19 23.13 -48.27
CA ALA A 847 21.18 23.46 -47.24
C ALA A 847 21.63 23.10 -45.82
N ALA A 848 22.57 22.18 -45.68
CA ALA A 848 23.09 21.74 -44.37
C ALA A 848 24.39 22.46 -43.98
N ALA A 849 24.99 23.24 -44.87
CA ALA A 849 26.32 23.85 -44.67
C ALA A 849 26.37 24.79 -43.46
N GLU A 850 25.36 25.67 -43.30
CA GLU A 850 25.30 26.61 -42.18
C GLU A 850 25.10 25.90 -40.83
N PRO A 851 24.13 24.99 -40.65
CA PRO A 851 23.99 24.24 -39.38
C PRO A 851 25.19 23.34 -39.06
N PHE A 852 25.92 22.89 -40.05
CA PHE A 852 27.10 22.02 -39.93
C PHE A 852 28.40 22.74 -39.66
N ALA A 853 28.51 24.04 -40.00
CA ALA A 853 29.76 24.82 -39.95
C ALA A 853 30.46 24.80 -38.57
N GLU A 854 29.68 24.78 -37.47
CA GLU A 854 30.24 24.68 -36.11
C GLU A 854 30.95 23.35 -35.85
N LEU A 855 30.64 22.30 -36.61
CA LEU A 855 31.20 20.95 -36.46
C LEU A 855 32.48 20.75 -37.30
N GLU A 856 32.79 21.64 -38.19
CA GLU A 856 33.99 21.53 -39.09
C GLU A 856 35.32 21.60 -38.35
N SER A 857 35.35 22.28 -37.20
CA SER A 857 36.52 22.38 -36.33
C SER A 857 36.64 21.21 -35.34
N GLU A 858 35.60 20.35 -35.24
CA GLU A 858 35.56 19.24 -34.31
C GLU A 858 36.21 17.99 -34.93
N ASP A 859 37.05 17.29 -34.16
CA ASP A 859 37.53 15.97 -34.54
C ASP A 859 36.44 14.92 -34.30
N LEU A 860 35.57 14.72 -35.30
CA LEU A 860 34.45 13.79 -35.24
C LEU A 860 34.88 12.31 -35.35
N ALA A 861 36.11 12.01 -35.79
CA ALA A 861 36.56 10.63 -35.99
C ALA A 861 36.59 9.82 -34.67
N PRO A 862 37.20 10.32 -33.57
CA PRO A 862 37.13 9.63 -32.27
C PRO A 862 35.74 9.55 -31.73
N LEU A 863 34.89 10.57 -31.92
CA LEU A 863 33.48 10.59 -31.43
C LEU A 863 32.62 9.54 -32.15
N CYS A 864 32.92 9.24 -33.40
CA CYS A 864 32.29 8.16 -34.19
C CYS A 864 33.02 6.82 -34.08
N ILE A 865 34.16 6.78 -33.38
CA ILE A 865 35.01 5.57 -33.19
C ILE A 865 35.47 5.01 -34.54
N VAL A 866 35.82 5.88 -35.48
CA VAL A 866 36.36 5.53 -36.81
C VAL A 866 37.81 5.96 -36.95
N SER A 867 38.54 5.34 -37.84
CA SER A 867 39.97 5.70 -38.07
C SER A 867 40.16 6.96 -38.87
N GLU A 868 39.29 7.23 -39.83
CA GLU A 868 39.34 8.40 -40.71
C GLU A 868 37.90 8.94 -40.86
N LEU A 869 37.79 10.27 -40.77
CA LEU A 869 36.56 10.97 -41.10
C LEU A 869 36.88 12.19 -41.92
N LYS A 870 36.23 12.38 -43.08
CA LYS A 870 36.40 13.46 -43.97
C LYS A 870 35.10 14.19 -44.24
N ILE A 871 35.10 15.50 -44.20
CA ILE A 871 33.95 16.34 -44.54
C ILE A 871 34.14 16.86 -45.98
N VAL A 872 33.07 16.74 -46.77
CA VAL A 872 33.03 17.21 -48.16
C VAL A 872 31.73 17.98 -48.40
N HIS A 873 31.85 19.24 -48.83
CA HIS A 873 30.65 20.01 -49.17
C HIS A 873 30.16 19.63 -50.58
N GLY A 874 28.87 19.38 -50.70
CA GLY A 874 28.21 19.00 -51.94
C GLY A 874 27.44 17.66 -51.83
N ALA A 875 26.92 17.23 -52.96
CA ALA A 875 26.22 15.94 -53.05
C ALA A 875 27.22 14.79 -53.18
N GLY A 876 26.93 13.65 -52.56
CA GLY A 876 27.70 12.42 -52.63
C GLY A 876 26.83 11.17 -52.52
N GLU A 877 27.43 10.02 -52.85
CA GLU A 877 26.78 8.73 -52.68
C GLU A 877 26.99 8.20 -51.29
N GLY A 878 25.96 7.55 -50.74
CA GLY A 878 26.01 6.95 -49.39
C GLY A 878 24.63 6.81 -48.72
N VAL A 879 24.64 6.60 -47.43
CA VAL A 879 23.42 6.52 -46.59
C VAL A 879 22.98 7.93 -46.26
N ARG A 880 21.74 8.27 -46.58
CA ARG A 880 21.16 9.56 -46.22
C ARG A 880 20.93 9.64 -44.74
N GLY A 881 21.36 10.75 -44.13
CA GLY A 881 21.08 11.04 -42.70
C GLY A 881 19.58 11.21 -42.43
N GLU A 882 19.12 10.64 -41.35
CA GLU A 882 17.73 10.78 -40.84
C GLU A 882 17.66 11.71 -39.65
N ASN A 883 18.78 11.89 -38.95
CA ASN A 883 18.87 12.70 -37.73
C ASN A 883 19.42 14.09 -38.00
N PHE A 884 20.31 14.22 -38.98
CA PHE A 884 20.89 15.52 -39.43
C PHE A 884 20.51 15.76 -40.90
N ASP A 885 19.57 16.67 -41.11
CA ASP A 885 19.07 17.00 -42.46
C ASP A 885 20.18 17.44 -43.42
N GLY A 886 20.15 16.87 -44.61
CA GLY A 886 21.10 17.25 -45.68
C GLY A 886 22.49 16.57 -45.54
N LEU A 887 22.65 15.65 -44.58
CA LEU A 887 23.86 14.82 -44.46
C LEU A 887 23.71 13.52 -45.27
N THR A 888 24.78 13.12 -45.93
CA THR A 888 24.92 11.80 -46.54
C THR A 888 26.24 11.17 -46.09
N VAL A 889 26.18 9.95 -45.60
CA VAL A 889 27.33 9.24 -45.00
C VAL A 889 27.81 8.15 -45.94
N HIS A 890 29.02 8.23 -46.39
CA HIS A 890 29.69 7.19 -47.17
C HIS A 890 30.70 6.45 -46.28
N VAL A 891 30.66 5.12 -46.31
CA VAL A 891 31.57 4.28 -45.53
C VAL A 891 32.36 3.38 -46.48
N GLU A 892 33.66 3.38 -46.32
CA GLU A 892 34.59 2.51 -47.05
C GLU A 892 35.67 1.96 -46.12
N PRO A 893 36.34 0.83 -46.46
CA PRO A 893 37.48 0.32 -45.68
C PRO A 893 38.64 1.33 -45.74
N SER A 894 39.25 1.65 -44.60
CA SER A 894 40.47 2.44 -44.55
C SER A 894 41.67 1.68 -45.12
N ALA A 895 42.38 2.28 -46.03
CA ALA A 895 43.57 1.70 -46.63
C ALA A 895 44.83 1.89 -45.75
N LEU A 896 44.75 2.67 -44.67
CA LEU A 896 45.88 2.94 -43.77
C LEU A 896 46.28 1.73 -42.93
N PRO A 897 47.59 1.64 -42.59
CA PRO A 897 48.07 0.55 -41.72
C PRO A 897 47.51 0.68 -40.30
N ARG A 898 47.26 -0.48 -39.67
CA ARG A 898 46.71 -0.59 -38.32
C ARG A 898 47.79 -0.49 -37.26
N CYS A 899 47.60 0.35 -36.26
CA CYS A 899 48.45 0.41 -35.07
C CYS A 899 48.27 -0.88 -34.21
N ALA A 900 49.37 -1.53 -33.85
CA ALA A 900 49.37 -2.77 -33.07
C ALA A 900 48.89 -2.57 -31.60
N ARG A 901 48.88 -1.32 -31.11
CA ARG A 901 48.50 -1.02 -29.71
C ARG A 901 47.07 -0.46 -29.58
N CYS A 902 46.71 0.61 -30.25
CA CYS A 902 45.38 1.24 -30.16
C CYS A 902 44.39 0.72 -31.22
N TRP A 903 44.86 -0.03 -32.22
CA TRP A 903 44.08 -0.62 -33.31
C TRP A 903 43.50 0.39 -34.33
N THR A 904 43.68 1.70 -34.11
CA THR A 904 43.32 2.72 -35.06
C THR A 904 44.18 2.60 -36.32
N ARG A 905 43.64 2.81 -37.51
CA ARG A 905 44.41 2.89 -38.73
C ARG A 905 44.94 4.30 -38.88
N SER A 906 46.22 4.45 -39.15
CA SER A 906 46.86 5.79 -39.21
C SER A 906 48.01 5.81 -40.17
N ALA A 907 48.14 6.92 -40.92
CA ALA A 907 49.27 7.20 -41.80
C ALA A 907 50.63 7.32 -41.05
N THR A 908 50.55 7.53 -39.72
CA THR A 908 51.77 7.65 -38.89
C THR A 908 52.31 6.28 -38.40
N VAL A 909 51.66 5.16 -38.72
CA VAL A 909 52.20 3.83 -38.45
C VAL A 909 53.39 3.60 -39.40
N GLY A 910 54.54 3.22 -38.84
CA GLY A 910 55.75 3.04 -39.60
C GLY A 910 56.68 4.24 -39.59
N THR A 911 56.32 5.37 -39.01
CA THR A 911 57.19 6.60 -38.97
C THR A 911 58.19 6.62 -37.81
N ASN A 912 58.02 5.76 -36.80
CA ASN A 912 58.88 5.64 -35.63
C ASN A 912 59.80 4.39 -35.77
N GLU A 913 61.12 4.63 -35.86
CA GLU A 913 62.11 3.57 -36.07
C GLU A 913 62.16 2.53 -34.93
N LYS A 914 61.94 2.96 -33.68
CA LYS A 914 61.91 2.05 -32.52
C LYS A 914 60.63 1.22 -32.45
N HIS A 915 59.53 1.77 -32.92
CA HIS A 915 58.18 1.17 -32.85
C HIS A 915 57.46 1.21 -34.17
N PRO A 916 57.96 0.54 -35.22
CA PRO A 916 57.45 0.69 -36.59
C PRO A 916 56.02 0.19 -36.82
N THR A 917 55.43 -0.53 -35.87
CA THR A 917 54.05 -1.01 -35.93
C THR A 917 53.09 -0.14 -35.12
N LEU A 918 53.58 0.95 -34.51
CA LEU A 918 52.76 1.88 -33.73
C LEU A 918 52.50 3.19 -34.49
N CYS A 919 51.35 3.79 -34.24
CA CYS A 919 51.11 5.18 -34.65
C CYS A 919 51.94 6.14 -33.78
N ALA A 920 52.14 7.37 -34.21
CA ALA A 920 52.96 8.38 -33.53
C ALA A 920 52.55 8.57 -32.06
N ARG A 921 51.25 8.65 -31.75
CA ARG A 921 50.71 8.77 -30.39
C ARG A 921 51.12 7.58 -29.51
N CYS A 922 50.90 6.37 -29.99
CA CYS A 922 51.24 5.16 -29.20
C CYS A 922 52.75 5.01 -29.05
N ALA A 923 53.55 5.38 -30.05
CA ALA A 923 54.99 5.36 -29.95
C ALA A 923 55.53 6.36 -28.91
N SER A 924 54.99 7.56 -28.82
CA SER A 924 55.36 8.54 -27.80
C SER A 924 54.99 8.11 -26.36
N VAL A 925 53.91 7.32 -26.18
CA VAL A 925 53.52 6.81 -24.86
C VAL A 925 54.42 5.63 -24.42
N VAL A 926 54.86 4.81 -25.35
CA VAL A 926 55.73 3.63 -25.05
C VAL A 926 57.18 4.01 -24.85
N GLY A 927 57.66 5.12 -25.42
CA GLY A 927 59.07 5.66 -25.34
C GLY A 927 59.90 5.21 -26.44
#